data_23b8dc55b4c5be54ab307e28ff518a7c
#
_entry.id   23b8dc55b4c5be54ab307e28ff518a7c
#
_cell.length_a   1.000
_cell.length_b   1.000
_cell.length_c   1.000
_cell.angle_alpha   90.00
_cell.angle_beta   90.00
_cell.angle_gamma   90.00
#
_symmetry.space_group_name_H-M   'P 1'
#
loop_
_entity.id
_entity.type
_entity.pdbx_description
1 polymer ?
#
loop_
_entity_poly.entity_id
_entity_poly.type
_entity_poly.pdbx_seq_one_letter_code
_entity_poly.pdbx_strand_id
1 'polypeptide(L)'
;MGYESLFTPFKIGNMEVKNRIGLSPMGTNSAFTNGRKDAQEIDYFIERAKGGTGILYMGCQMLNEQIAQGSMEGYLDTYTVLPSLTSVCDGCHRYGAKIVCQISPGTGRNAFPDTFGNPPISASALPSVFNPDVICHALTKEEIAQMMEGFKFAAGVASDAGFDAIEIHAHAGYLIDQFMSPVWNKRTDEYGGSPENCARFPKEIVEAIKSVVGDSMPVIFRISLDHRFEGGRTLEDSMKLLKVLEAAGVDAFDIDAGCYETLDYIFPPSYLGESCMSYVCAEARKTVSVPLINAGAHNPDSAVELIESGNVDFVNMGRALIADPYLPNKLMTGHPEDVRPCLRCNEYCIGRIWNKHTKLSCAINPQAMEEVRFEIKKTDSPKNVVVIGGGPGGMEVARVAAIEGHKVTLFEKNSKLGGVMGDICTAKFKNNIKKLTKWYTVQLEKLGVDVRLNTEITGDEAILEECDNIIIGCGAVPVTPPIPGIDGNNVISILDAHRDPSLIKGEKIVICGGGASGLDGALEIASEMGKKVTVVEMLPECGKDVFFINKITLFTKLAENGVELMTNAKVVSIEENGLTVEKQDGTTDTVLADTVISAFGMKPVLTTVDAVKAKYHLKTRVVGDSNKLGKIGEAVRDGFYAATSL
;
A
#
# COMPACT_ATOMS: atom_id res chain seq x y z
N MET A 1 -1.35 -9.26 -23.87
CA MET A 1 -2.50 -9.83 -23.13
C MET A 1 -3.63 -8.83 -23.28
N GLY A 2 -4.80 -9.25 -23.74
CA GLY A 2 -5.99 -8.41 -23.79
C GLY A 2 -6.59 -8.27 -22.40
N TYR A 3 -7.31 -7.21 -22.14
CA TYR A 3 -7.96 -6.94 -20.86
C TYR A 3 -9.49 -7.04 -20.96
N GLU A 4 -10.01 -7.58 -22.05
CA GLU A 4 -11.43 -7.61 -22.38
C GLU A 4 -12.27 -8.33 -21.31
N SER A 5 -11.73 -9.39 -20.68
CA SER A 5 -12.39 -10.14 -19.61
C SER A 5 -12.74 -9.26 -18.40
N LEU A 6 -11.92 -8.22 -18.12
CA LEU A 6 -12.18 -7.28 -17.04
C LEU A 6 -13.35 -6.33 -17.34
N PHE A 7 -13.70 -6.11 -18.60
CA PHE A 7 -14.72 -5.14 -19.03
C PHE A 7 -16.06 -5.76 -19.42
N THR A 8 -16.26 -7.04 -19.11
CA THR A 8 -17.57 -7.68 -19.27
C THR A 8 -18.46 -7.30 -18.07
N PRO A 9 -19.71 -6.80 -18.32
CA PRO A 9 -20.65 -6.56 -17.24
C PRO A 9 -20.98 -7.83 -16.46
N PHE A 10 -21.31 -7.69 -15.18
CA PHE A 10 -21.69 -8.80 -14.32
C PHE A 10 -22.71 -8.36 -13.26
N LYS A 11 -23.41 -9.32 -12.62
CA LYS A 11 -24.45 -9.04 -11.62
C LYS A 11 -24.07 -9.58 -10.24
N ILE A 12 -24.37 -8.79 -9.20
CA ILE A 12 -24.41 -9.22 -7.81
C ILE A 12 -25.87 -9.02 -7.35
N GLY A 13 -26.60 -10.12 -7.11
CA GLY A 13 -28.04 -10.03 -6.91
C GLY A 13 -28.72 -9.34 -8.12
N ASN A 14 -29.46 -8.27 -7.85
CA ASN A 14 -30.10 -7.44 -8.88
C ASN A 14 -29.23 -6.26 -9.37
N MET A 15 -28.07 -6.00 -8.74
CA MET A 15 -27.16 -4.93 -9.09
C MET A 15 -26.28 -5.33 -10.29
N GLU A 16 -26.39 -4.59 -11.41
CA GLU A 16 -25.52 -4.75 -12.57
C GLU A 16 -24.32 -3.81 -12.47
N VAL A 17 -23.12 -4.37 -12.62
CA VAL A 17 -21.83 -3.66 -12.57
C VAL A 17 -21.23 -3.66 -13.98
N LYS A 18 -20.81 -2.47 -14.47
CA LYS A 18 -20.33 -2.27 -15.86
C LYS A 18 -19.04 -3.00 -16.22
N ASN A 19 -18.21 -3.35 -15.23
CA ASN A 19 -16.98 -4.12 -15.41
C ASN A 19 -16.58 -4.82 -14.10
N ARG A 20 -15.56 -5.67 -14.14
CA ARG A 20 -15.14 -6.55 -13.04
C ARG A 20 -14.02 -5.98 -12.15
N ILE A 21 -13.79 -4.66 -12.23
CA ILE A 21 -12.76 -3.97 -11.46
C ILE A 21 -13.41 -3.21 -10.30
N GLY A 22 -12.98 -3.55 -9.09
CA GLY A 22 -13.43 -2.90 -7.86
C GLY A 22 -12.33 -2.10 -7.15
N LEU A 23 -12.73 -1.02 -6.48
CA LEU A 23 -11.91 -0.35 -5.46
C LEU A 23 -12.17 -1.02 -4.11
N SER A 24 -11.20 -1.76 -3.55
CA SER A 24 -11.33 -2.37 -2.22
C SER A 24 -11.77 -1.35 -1.16
N PRO A 25 -12.58 -1.76 -0.16
CA PRO A 25 -12.82 -0.92 1.00
C PRO A 25 -11.51 -0.64 1.73
N MET A 26 -11.23 0.63 1.93
CA MET A 26 -10.02 1.11 2.61
C MET A 26 -10.38 2.31 3.46
N GLY A 27 -9.97 2.30 4.71
CA GLY A 27 -10.06 3.48 5.57
C GLY A 27 -9.24 4.63 4.98
N THR A 28 -9.90 5.75 4.73
CA THR A 28 -9.26 6.98 4.24
C THR A 28 -8.69 7.83 5.36
N ASN A 29 -9.19 7.61 6.58
CA ASN A 29 -8.83 8.35 7.78
C ASN A 29 -9.07 9.86 7.65
N SER A 30 -10.21 10.25 7.05
CA SER A 30 -10.54 11.65 6.74
C SER A 30 -11.93 12.12 7.17
N ALA A 31 -12.71 11.28 7.87
CA ALA A 31 -14.04 11.69 8.33
C ALA A 31 -13.96 12.80 9.39
N PHE A 32 -14.97 13.68 9.40
CA PHE A 32 -15.14 14.65 10.47
C PHE A 32 -15.62 14.00 11.78
N THR A 33 -15.45 14.70 12.88
CA THR A 33 -15.87 14.26 14.23
C THR A 33 -17.37 13.94 14.36
N ASN A 34 -18.21 14.39 13.41
CA ASN A 34 -19.64 14.10 13.35
C ASN A 34 -20.00 12.96 12.37
N GLY A 35 -19.02 12.14 11.98
CA GLY A 35 -19.22 11.00 11.07
C GLY A 35 -19.41 11.36 9.59
N ARG A 36 -19.49 12.65 9.24
CA ARG A 36 -19.65 13.11 7.85
C ARG A 36 -18.36 12.93 7.06
N LYS A 37 -18.50 12.67 5.78
CA LYS A 37 -17.39 12.65 4.84
C LYS A 37 -16.96 14.07 4.49
N ASP A 38 -15.66 14.32 4.43
CA ASP A 38 -15.12 15.58 3.95
C ASP A 38 -15.16 15.66 2.40
N ALA A 39 -14.99 16.86 1.87
CA ALA A 39 -15.00 17.07 0.42
C ALA A 39 -13.87 16.27 -0.28
N GLN A 40 -12.73 16.07 0.38
CA GLN A 40 -11.60 15.34 -0.20
C GLN A 40 -11.89 13.85 -0.32
N GLU A 41 -12.59 13.26 0.64
CA GLU A 41 -13.02 11.87 0.55
C GLU A 41 -14.11 11.68 -0.51
N ILE A 42 -15.04 12.62 -0.63
CA ILE A 42 -16.05 12.63 -1.70
C ILE A 42 -15.36 12.67 -3.08
N ASP A 43 -14.43 13.61 -3.28
CA ASP A 43 -13.67 13.76 -4.53
C ASP A 43 -12.84 12.51 -4.84
N TYR A 44 -12.26 11.88 -3.81
CA TYR A 44 -11.49 10.64 -3.93
C TYR A 44 -12.32 9.50 -4.57
N PHE A 45 -13.55 9.29 -4.15
CA PHE A 45 -14.43 8.27 -4.74
C PHE A 45 -14.87 8.66 -6.14
N ILE A 46 -15.28 9.92 -6.35
CA ILE A 46 -15.73 10.44 -7.65
C ILE A 46 -14.63 10.31 -8.70
N GLU A 47 -13.37 10.61 -8.36
CA GLU A 47 -12.26 10.53 -9.31
C GLU A 47 -12.03 9.09 -9.81
N ARG A 48 -12.19 8.08 -8.96
CA ARG A 48 -12.10 6.67 -9.36
C ARG A 48 -13.29 6.20 -10.18
N ALA A 49 -14.49 6.68 -9.86
CA ALA A 49 -15.68 6.46 -10.69
C ALA A 49 -15.51 7.04 -12.10
N LYS A 50 -15.02 8.28 -12.21
CA LYS A 50 -14.65 8.97 -13.46
C LYS A 50 -13.55 8.22 -14.21
N GLY A 51 -12.60 7.64 -13.49
CA GLY A 51 -11.52 6.80 -14.01
C GLY A 51 -11.96 5.44 -14.54
N GLY A 52 -13.26 5.11 -14.45
CA GLY A 52 -13.85 3.92 -15.07
C GLY A 52 -14.04 2.72 -14.14
N THR A 53 -13.77 2.84 -12.85
CA THR A 53 -14.00 1.74 -11.89
C THR A 53 -15.47 1.32 -11.90
N GLY A 54 -15.73 -0.01 -11.89
CA GLY A 54 -17.08 -0.57 -11.96
C GLY A 54 -17.82 -0.51 -10.64
N ILE A 55 -17.14 -0.87 -9.56
CA ILE A 55 -17.70 -0.92 -8.20
C ILE A 55 -16.71 -0.29 -7.21
N LEU A 56 -17.19 0.57 -6.34
CA LEU A 56 -16.39 1.22 -5.29
C LEU A 56 -16.94 0.84 -3.93
N TYR A 57 -16.06 0.49 -3.01
CA TYR A 57 -16.43 0.20 -1.64
C TYR A 57 -16.00 1.37 -0.75
N MET A 58 -17.00 2.06 -0.18
CA MET A 58 -16.72 3.05 0.85
C MET A 58 -16.26 2.32 2.11
N GLY A 59 -15.01 2.51 2.49
CA GLY A 59 -14.39 1.88 3.63
C GLY A 59 -15.17 2.10 4.92
N CYS A 60 -14.92 1.27 5.85
CA CYS A 60 -15.63 0.97 7.07
C CYS A 60 -16.45 2.13 7.66
N GLN A 61 -17.77 2.00 7.63
CA GLN A 61 -18.65 2.87 8.38
C GLN A 61 -19.04 2.17 9.68
N MET A 62 -18.78 2.79 10.82
CA MET A 62 -19.09 2.23 12.12
C MET A 62 -20.59 2.36 12.42
N LEU A 63 -21.15 1.45 13.23
CA LEU A 63 -22.56 1.49 13.60
C LEU A 63 -22.94 2.76 14.35
N ASN A 64 -22.07 3.28 15.21
CA ASN A 64 -22.32 4.47 16.01
C ASN A 64 -21.03 5.19 16.42
N GLU A 65 -21.16 6.42 16.92
CA GLU A 65 -20.06 7.25 17.37
C GLU A 65 -19.22 6.58 18.46
N GLN A 66 -19.87 5.89 19.41
CA GLN A 66 -19.18 5.25 20.52
C GLN A 66 -18.21 4.15 20.03
N ILE A 67 -18.62 3.36 19.04
CA ILE A 67 -17.76 2.34 18.41
C ILE A 67 -16.69 2.98 17.54
N ALA A 68 -16.97 4.14 16.95
CA ALA A 68 -16.04 4.90 16.11
C ALA A 68 -14.96 5.64 16.90
N GLN A 69 -15.03 5.69 18.23
CA GLN A 69 -14.02 6.39 19.05
C GLN A 69 -12.61 5.88 18.74
N GLY A 70 -11.69 6.83 18.54
CA GLY A 70 -10.30 6.52 18.17
C GLY A 70 -10.09 6.17 16.69
N SER A 71 -11.15 6.13 15.87
CA SER A 71 -11.06 6.02 14.42
C SER A 71 -11.46 7.33 13.75
N MET A 72 -10.88 7.60 12.57
CA MET A 72 -11.30 8.75 11.72
C MET A 72 -12.21 8.27 10.58
N GLU A 73 -12.95 7.19 10.83
CA GLU A 73 -13.97 6.65 9.93
C GLU A 73 -15.35 7.24 10.27
N GLY A 74 -16.28 7.15 9.30
CA GLY A 74 -17.65 7.61 9.54
C GLY A 74 -18.48 6.65 10.38
N TYR A 75 -19.65 7.10 10.81
CA TYR A 75 -20.64 6.27 11.52
C TYR A 75 -22.06 6.53 11.01
N LEU A 76 -22.97 5.61 11.26
CA LEU A 76 -24.31 5.54 10.64
C LEU A 76 -25.46 5.53 11.67
N ASP A 77 -25.30 6.18 12.81
CA ASP A 77 -26.34 6.25 13.87
C ASP A 77 -27.22 7.49 13.80
N THR A 78 -27.08 8.30 12.76
CA THR A 78 -27.82 9.56 12.60
C THR A 78 -28.05 9.90 11.13
N TYR A 79 -29.22 10.48 10.83
CA TYR A 79 -29.52 11.00 9.49
C TYR A 79 -28.71 12.26 9.11
N THR A 80 -27.97 12.86 10.03
CA THR A 80 -27.15 14.04 9.74
C THR A 80 -25.99 13.74 8.78
N VAL A 81 -25.64 12.47 8.58
CA VAL A 81 -24.60 12.02 7.64
C VAL A 81 -25.07 11.95 6.19
N LEU A 82 -26.40 11.85 5.96
CA LEU A 82 -26.99 11.67 4.63
C LEU A 82 -26.50 12.68 3.57
N PRO A 83 -26.42 14.00 3.83
CA PRO A 83 -26.01 14.92 2.78
C PRO A 83 -24.61 14.64 2.22
N SER A 84 -23.67 14.17 3.04
CA SER A 84 -22.32 13.82 2.58
C SER A 84 -22.29 12.47 1.86
N LEU A 85 -23.06 11.50 2.34
CA LEU A 85 -23.16 10.17 1.72
C LEU A 85 -23.88 10.23 0.36
N THR A 86 -25.01 10.95 0.28
CA THR A 86 -25.71 11.20 -1.01
C THR A 86 -24.79 11.86 -2.03
N SER A 87 -23.96 12.82 -1.61
CA SER A 87 -22.99 13.46 -2.52
C SER A 87 -21.98 12.47 -3.11
N VAL A 88 -21.53 11.47 -2.33
CA VAL A 88 -20.66 10.41 -2.85
C VAL A 88 -21.42 9.52 -3.84
N CYS A 89 -22.64 9.08 -3.47
CA CYS A 89 -23.45 8.19 -4.32
C CYS A 89 -23.77 8.85 -5.66
N ASP A 90 -24.33 10.05 -5.66
CA ASP A 90 -24.67 10.81 -6.87
C ASP A 90 -23.43 11.07 -7.74
N GLY A 91 -22.31 11.43 -7.09
CA GLY A 91 -21.05 11.66 -7.78
C GLY A 91 -20.52 10.41 -8.49
N CYS A 92 -20.59 9.25 -7.86
CA CYS A 92 -20.18 7.97 -8.44
C CYS A 92 -21.16 7.51 -9.54
N HIS A 93 -22.46 7.60 -9.30
CA HIS A 93 -23.51 7.23 -10.25
C HIS A 93 -23.45 8.03 -11.55
N ARG A 94 -23.06 9.30 -11.49
CA ARG A 94 -22.84 10.16 -12.68
C ARG A 94 -21.91 9.51 -13.71
N TYR A 95 -20.97 8.66 -13.26
CA TYR A 95 -20.02 7.96 -14.13
C TYR A 95 -20.38 6.48 -14.33
N GLY A 96 -21.59 6.06 -13.93
CA GLY A 96 -22.07 4.69 -14.07
C GLY A 96 -21.31 3.68 -13.19
N ALA A 97 -20.67 4.13 -12.14
CA ALA A 97 -20.06 3.25 -11.14
C ALA A 97 -21.07 2.89 -10.05
N LYS A 98 -20.94 1.70 -9.48
CA LYS A 98 -21.70 1.25 -8.30
C LYS A 98 -20.93 1.60 -7.04
N ILE A 99 -21.64 2.00 -5.98
CA ILE A 99 -21.05 2.34 -4.69
C ILE A 99 -21.65 1.48 -3.57
N VAL A 100 -20.79 0.86 -2.78
CA VAL A 100 -21.12 -0.08 -1.70
C VAL A 100 -20.80 0.56 -0.35
N CYS A 101 -21.72 0.49 0.59
CA CYS A 101 -21.49 0.90 1.98
C CYS A 101 -20.95 -0.27 2.78
N GLN A 102 -19.68 -0.23 3.20
CA GLN A 102 -19.14 -1.23 4.11
C GLN A 102 -19.47 -0.85 5.56
N ILE A 103 -20.20 -1.72 6.27
CA ILE A 103 -20.65 -1.50 7.66
C ILE A 103 -19.87 -2.41 8.61
N SER A 104 -19.46 -1.86 9.76
CA SER A 104 -18.72 -2.56 10.79
C SER A 104 -19.28 -2.29 12.19
N PRO A 105 -19.38 -3.33 13.04
CA PRO A 105 -19.67 -3.16 14.47
C PRO A 105 -18.41 -2.83 15.27
N GLY A 106 -17.31 -2.44 14.62
CA GLY A 106 -16.05 -2.08 15.25
C GLY A 106 -14.96 -3.15 15.11
N THR A 107 -13.75 -2.77 15.55
CA THR A 107 -12.54 -3.58 15.40
C THR A 107 -12.37 -4.63 16.50
N GLY A 108 -13.28 -4.66 17.49
CA GLY A 108 -13.23 -5.64 18.58
C GLY A 108 -11.95 -5.49 19.42
N ARG A 109 -11.31 -6.59 19.79
CA ARG A 109 -10.05 -6.61 20.55
C ARG A 109 -8.89 -5.84 19.91
N ASN A 110 -9.05 -5.47 18.63
CA ASN A 110 -8.08 -4.67 17.88
C ASN A 110 -8.33 -3.15 18.00
N ALA A 111 -9.29 -2.72 18.83
CA ALA A 111 -9.49 -1.31 19.15
C ALA A 111 -8.56 -0.85 20.27
N PHE A 112 -8.24 0.44 20.27
CA PHE A 112 -7.66 1.07 21.46
C PHE A 112 -8.74 1.25 22.53
N PRO A 113 -8.41 1.18 23.83
CA PRO A 113 -9.30 1.67 24.88
C PRO A 113 -9.64 3.14 24.64
N ASP A 114 -10.87 3.54 24.97
CA ASP A 114 -11.27 4.94 24.83
C ASP A 114 -10.51 5.86 25.82
N THR A 115 -10.68 7.16 25.65
CA THR A 115 -10.01 8.16 26.49
C THR A 115 -10.44 8.13 27.98
N PHE A 116 -11.55 7.44 28.28
CA PHE A 116 -12.05 7.23 29.65
C PHE A 116 -11.59 5.90 30.25
N GLY A 117 -10.87 5.08 29.47
CA GLY A 117 -10.35 3.78 29.90
C GLY A 117 -11.34 2.63 29.79
N ASN A 118 -12.46 2.79 29.09
CA ASN A 118 -13.36 1.68 28.82
C ASN A 118 -12.65 0.64 27.92
N PRO A 119 -12.78 -0.66 28.26
CA PRO A 119 -12.14 -1.69 27.47
C PRO A 119 -12.80 -1.84 26.08
N PRO A 120 -12.03 -2.25 25.06
CA PRO A 120 -12.62 -2.67 23.78
C PRO A 120 -13.65 -3.78 23.97
N ILE A 121 -14.68 -3.82 23.10
CA ILE A 121 -15.65 -4.93 23.07
C ILE A 121 -15.07 -6.12 22.30
N SER A 122 -15.51 -7.35 22.62
CA SER A 122 -15.06 -8.57 21.94
C SER A 122 -16.10 -9.68 22.06
N ALA A 123 -15.92 -10.77 21.31
CA ALA A 123 -16.73 -11.98 21.46
C ALA A 123 -16.58 -12.61 22.86
N SER A 124 -15.41 -12.51 23.46
CA SER A 124 -15.07 -13.06 24.78
C SER A 124 -14.10 -12.15 25.52
N ALA A 125 -14.00 -12.29 26.84
CA ALA A 125 -13.06 -11.55 27.68
C ALA A 125 -11.61 -12.01 27.39
N LEU A 126 -10.96 -11.32 26.46
CA LEU A 126 -9.61 -11.56 25.98
C LEU A 126 -8.75 -10.30 26.13
N PRO A 127 -7.42 -10.42 26.22
CA PRO A 127 -6.52 -9.27 26.17
C PRO A 127 -6.71 -8.44 24.87
N SER A 128 -6.69 -7.11 25.01
CA SER A 128 -6.61 -6.20 23.86
C SER A 128 -5.28 -6.39 23.11
N VAL A 129 -5.29 -6.24 21.80
CA VAL A 129 -4.06 -6.37 20.98
C VAL A 129 -3.07 -5.25 21.28
N PHE A 130 -3.54 -4.01 21.43
CA PHE A 130 -2.67 -2.85 21.62
C PHE A 130 -2.30 -2.57 23.07
N ASN A 131 -3.06 -3.13 24.02
CA ASN A 131 -2.73 -3.06 25.44
C ASN A 131 -3.13 -4.39 26.12
N PRO A 132 -2.24 -5.39 26.17
CA PRO A 132 -2.53 -6.72 26.70
C PRO A 132 -2.95 -6.75 28.19
N ASP A 133 -2.66 -5.69 28.95
CA ASP A 133 -3.10 -5.56 30.36
C ASP A 133 -4.59 -5.21 30.46
N VAL A 134 -5.22 -4.75 29.38
CA VAL A 134 -6.66 -4.46 29.31
C VAL A 134 -7.40 -5.67 28.79
N ILE A 135 -8.31 -6.21 29.60
CA ILE A 135 -9.19 -7.30 29.20
C ILE A 135 -10.44 -6.70 28.53
N CYS A 136 -10.71 -7.15 27.30
CA CYS A 136 -11.87 -6.71 26.54
C CYS A 136 -13.19 -7.09 27.22
N HIS A 137 -14.20 -6.25 27.05
CA HIS A 137 -15.56 -6.53 27.48
C HIS A 137 -16.20 -7.57 26.52
N ALA A 138 -16.58 -8.73 27.06
CA ALA A 138 -17.32 -9.73 26.31
C ALA A 138 -18.78 -9.27 26.12
N LEU A 139 -19.24 -9.14 24.87
CA LEU A 139 -20.60 -8.70 24.60
C LEU A 139 -21.64 -9.61 25.27
N THR A 140 -22.60 -9.00 25.97
CA THR A 140 -23.81 -9.69 26.47
C THR A 140 -24.80 -9.96 25.33
N LYS A 141 -25.81 -10.80 25.58
CA LYS A 141 -26.88 -11.06 24.59
C LYS A 141 -27.73 -9.85 24.32
N GLU A 142 -27.95 -9.03 25.35
CA GLU A 142 -28.67 -7.77 25.26
C GLU A 142 -27.94 -6.76 24.37
N GLU A 143 -26.62 -6.65 24.51
CA GLU A 143 -25.76 -5.80 23.67
C GLU A 143 -25.73 -6.31 22.23
N ILE A 144 -25.66 -7.63 22.02
CA ILE A 144 -25.79 -8.24 20.68
C ILE A 144 -27.13 -7.88 20.05
N ALA A 145 -28.25 -8.02 20.78
CA ALA A 145 -29.57 -7.66 20.26
C ALA A 145 -29.66 -6.17 19.92
N GLN A 146 -29.08 -5.29 20.76
CA GLN A 146 -28.99 -3.86 20.51
C GLN A 146 -28.17 -3.54 19.24
N MET A 147 -27.10 -4.29 19.02
CA MET A 147 -26.27 -4.15 17.83
C MET A 147 -27.02 -4.55 16.55
N MET A 148 -27.93 -5.55 16.61
CA MET A 148 -28.80 -5.88 15.47
C MET A 148 -29.71 -4.72 15.09
N GLU A 149 -30.29 -3.98 16.07
CA GLU A 149 -31.07 -2.76 15.78
C GLU A 149 -30.17 -1.67 15.16
N GLY A 150 -28.91 -1.56 15.61
CA GLY A 150 -27.92 -0.67 14.99
C GLY A 150 -27.67 -1.01 13.51
N PHE A 151 -27.54 -2.30 13.16
CA PHE A 151 -27.39 -2.73 11.77
C PHE A 151 -28.63 -2.42 10.92
N LYS A 152 -29.83 -2.61 11.46
CA LYS A 152 -31.10 -2.24 10.78
C LYS A 152 -31.13 -0.73 10.48
N PHE A 153 -30.79 0.10 11.46
CA PHE A 153 -30.77 1.55 11.29
C PHE A 153 -29.73 1.96 10.23
N ALA A 154 -28.49 1.43 10.34
CA ALA A 154 -27.41 1.71 9.40
C ALA A 154 -27.77 1.27 7.96
N ALA A 155 -28.44 0.13 7.80
CA ALA A 155 -28.93 -0.34 6.50
C ALA A 155 -29.96 0.63 5.91
N GLY A 156 -30.88 1.17 6.74
CA GLY A 156 -31.81 2.22 6.33
C GLY A 156 -31.11 3.48 5.87
N VAL A 157 -30.13 3.97 6.64
CA VAL A 157 -29.30 5.14 6.26
C VAL A 157 -28.56 4.91 4.95
N ALA A 158 -27.97 3.72 4.75
CA ALA A 158 -27.29 3.39 3.50
C ALA A 158 -28.24 3.37 2.29
N SER A 159 -29.44 2.81 2.47
CA SER A 159 -30.48 2.81 1.45
C SER A 159 -30.94 4.22 1.10
N ASP A 160 -31.24 5.06 2.11
CA ASP A 160 -31.69 6.44 1.93
C ASP A 160 -30.61 7.33 1.30
N ALA A 161 -29.32 7.04 1.54
CA ALA A 161 -28.21 7.72 0.92
C ALA A 161 -28.01 7.37 -0.56
N GLY A 162 -28.60 6.28 -1.04
CA GLY A 162 -28.51 5.84 -2.43
C GLY A 162 -27.36 4.87 -2.73
N PHE A 163 -26.82 4.17 -1.73
CA PHE A 163 -25.86 3.09 -1.99
C PHE A 163 -26.52 1.95 -2.77
N ASP A 164 -25.73 1.28 -3.64
CA ASP A 164 -26.21 0.18 -4.48
C ASP A 164 -26.18 -1.18 -3.78
N ALA A 165 -25.34 -1.34 -2.76
CA ALA A 165 -25.20 -2.55 -1.96
C ALA A 165 -24.63 -2.23 -0.57
N ILE A 166 -24.80 -3.18 0.35
CA ILE A 166 -24.16 -3.16 1.68
C ILE A 166 -23.10 -4.27 1.74
N GLU A 167 -21.90 -3.95 2.25
CA GLU A 167 -20.90 -4.93 2.60
C GLU A 167 -20.75 -5.04 4.11
N ILE A 168 -20.77 -6.27 4.62
CA ILE A 168 -20.52 -6.56 6.04
C ILE A 168 -19.03 -6.78 6.23
N HIS A 169 -18.41 -6.00 7.12
CA HIS A 169 -16.97 -6.08 7.41
C HIS A 169 -16.66 -7.16 8.43
N ALA A 170 -16.32 -8.36 7.97
CA ALA A 170 -16.11 -9.54 8.80
C ALA A 170 -14.75 -10.22 8.57
N HIS A 171 -13.70 -9.41 8.29
CA HIS A 171 -12.33 -9.92 8.09
C HIS A 171 -11.33 -9.29 9.06
N ALA A 172 -10.04 -9.59 8.87
CA ALA A 172 -8.91 -9.00 9.59
C ALA A 172 -8.85 -9.25 11.10
N GLY A 173 -9.63 -10.17 11.64
CA GLY A 173 -9.71 -10.40 13.08
C GLY A 173 -10.53 -9.33 13.83
N TYR A 174 -11.43 -8.60 13.13
CA TYR A 174 -12.33 -7.63 13.75
C TYR A 174 -13.52 -8.31 14.43
N LEU A 175 -14.43 -7.53 15.04
CA LEU A 175 -15.43 -8.07 15.96
C LEU A 175 -16.23 -9.24 15.39
N ILE A 176 -16.74 -9.16 14.16
CA ILE A 176 -17.50 -10.26 13.53
C ILE A 176 -16.60 -11.49 13.32
N ASP A 177 -15.36 -11.27 12.86
CA ASP A 177 -14.39 -12.33 12.65
C ASP A 177 -14.00 -13.05 13.97
N GLN A 178 -13.97 -12.27 15.08
CA GLN A 178 -13.74 -12.83 16.42
C GLN A 178 -14.84 -13.80 16.84
N PHE A 179 -16.10 -13.52 16.50
CA PHE A 179 -17.20 -14.49 16.76
C PHE A 179 -17.07 -15.76 15.94
N MET A 180 -16.56 -15.66 14.70
CA MET A 180 -16.42 -16.79 13.78
C MET A 180 -15.19 -17.67 14.06
N SER A 181 -14.30 -17.28 14.96
CA SER A 181 -13.04 -18.00 15.17
C SER A 181 -12.90 -18.55 16.59
N PRO A 182 -12.72 -19.87 16.78
CA PRO A 182 -12.55 -20.49 18.10
C PRO A 182 -11.32 -19.98 18.88
N VAL A 183 -10.33 -19.40 18.21
CA VAL A 183 -9.14 -18.83 18.88
C VAL A 183 -9.53 -17.61 19.71
N TRP A 184 -10.52 -16.84 19.28
CA TRP A 184 -11.01 -15.64 19.98
C TRP A 184 -12.38 -15.82 20.62
N ASN A 185 -13.24 -16.70 20.09
CA ASN A 185 -14.56 -16.99 20.65
C ASN A 185 -14.48 -18.14 21.67
N LYS A 186 -14.50 -17.80 22.95
CA LYS A 186 -14.50 -18.75 24.09
C LYS A 186 -15.88 -18.86 24.74
N ARG A 187 -16.95 -18.43 24.07
CA ARG A 187 -18.32 -18.48 24.58
C ARG A 187 -18.83 -19.92 24.68
N THR A 188 -19.69 -20.14 25.65
CA THR A 188 -20.36 -21.43 25.90
C THR A 188 -21.88 -21.34 25.73
N ASP A 189 -22.38 -20.17 25.27
CA ASP A 189 -23.78 -19.96 24.93
C ASP A 189 -24.02 -20.21 23.42
N GLU A 190 -25.19 -19.84 22.91
CA GLU A 190 -25.60 -20.01 21.51
C GLU A 190 -24.75 -19.25 20.47
N TYR A 191 -23.83 -18.41 20.90
CA TYR A 191 -22.90 -17.67 20.02
C TYR A 191 -21.48 -18.29 19.99
N GLY A 192 -21.26 -19.46 20.61
CA GLY A 192 -19.94 -20.10 20.64
C GLY A 192 -20.00 -21.60 20.85
N GLY A 193 -18.82 -22.23 20.88
CA GLY A 193 -18.66 -23.66 21.12
C GLY A 193 -18.73 -24.53 19.86
N SER A 194 -19.77 -24.41 19.02
CA SER A 194 -19.84 -25.13 17.74
C SER A 194 -19.65 -24.21 16.54
N PRO A 195 -19.30 -24.73 15.34
CA PRO A 195 -19.22 -23.94 14.11
C PRO A 195 -20.53 -23.20 13.79
N GLU A 196 -21.68 -23.86 14.01
CA GLU A 196 -22.99 -23.28 13.79
C GLU A 196 -23.27 -22.11 14.74
N ASN A 197 -22.89 -22.24 16.00
CA ASN A 197 -23.01 -21.19 17.00
C ASN A 197 -22.05 -20.02 16.71
N CYS A 198 -20.83 -20.32 16.26
CA CYS A 198 -19.89 -19.28 15.83
C CYS A 198 -20.39 -18.51 14.60
N ALA A 199 -21.17 -19.14 13.74
CA ALA A 199 -21.80 -18.49 12.58
C ALA A 199 -23.08 -17.71 12.93
N ARG A 200 -23.64 -17.84 14.15
CA ARG A 200 -24.92 -17.21 14.55
C ARG A 200 -24.86 -15.69 14.49
N PHE A 201 -23.87 -15.10 15.12
CA PHE A 201 -23.74 -13.63 15.15
C PHE A 201 -23.66 -13.02 13.73
N PRO A 202 -22.75 -13.45 12.82
CA PRO A 202 -22.75 -12.94 11.45
C PRO A 202 -24.03 -13.26 10.67
N LYS A 203 -24.66 -14.42 10.90
CA LYS A 203 -25.95 -14.77 10.29
C LYS A 203 -27.05 -13.78 10.69
N GLU A 204 -27.19 -13.50 11.98
CA GLU A 204 -28.19 -12.55 12.50
C GLU A 204 -27.97 -11.13 11.95
N ILE A 205 -26.72 -10.72 11.71
CA ILE A 205 -26.40 -9.45 11.04
C ILE A 205 -26.93 -9.45 9.59
N VAL A 206 -26.69 -10.52 8.82
CA VAL A 206 -27.22 -10.65 7.46
C VAL A 206 -28.74 -10.56 7.47
N GLU A 207 -29.40 -11.31 8.34
CA GLU A 207 -30.87 -11.33 8.48
C GLU A 207 -31.43 -9.95 8.91
N ALA A 208 -30.75 -9.26 9.83
CA ALA A 208 -31.11 -7.90 10.27
C ALA A 208 -31.05 -6.89 9.11
N ILE A 209 -29.97 -6.88 8.35
CA ILE A 209 -29.84 -6.01 7.17
C ILE A 209 -30.89 -6.35 6.12
N LYS A 210 -31.04 -7.64 5.75
CA LYS A 210 -32.03 -8.11 4.77
C LYS A 210 -33.49 -7.78 5.18
N SER A 211 -33.79 -7.76 6.48
CA SER A 211 -35.11 -7.37 6.96
C SER A 211 -35.50 -5.92 6.62
N VAL A 212 -34.52 -5.06 6.37
CA VAL A 212 -34.68 -3.65 5.99
C VAL A 212 -34.64 -3.46 4.48
N VAL A 213 -33.60 -3.99 3.82
CA VAL A 213 -33.35 -3.72 2.40
C VAL A 213 -33.97 -4.76 1.45
N GLY A 214 -34.35 -5.93 1.96
CA GLY A 214 -34.94 -7.02 1.16
C GLY A 214 -33.99 -7.44 0.02
N ASP A 215 -34.60 -7.71 -1.14
CA ASP A 215 -33.87 -8.03 -2.39
C ASP A 215 -33.53 -6.80 -3.22
N SER A 216 -33.92 -5.59 -2.77
CA SER A 216 -33.66 -4.35 -3.51
C SER A 216 -32.19 -3.95 -3.47
N MET A 217 -31.46 -4.35 -2.43
CA MET A 217 -30.06 -4.04 -2.23
C MET A 217 -29.29 -5.32 -1.87
N PRO A 218 -28.31 -5.73 -2.68
CA PRO A 218 -27.47 -6.89 -2.39
C PRO A 218 -26.67 -6.72 -1.08
N VAL A 219 -26.46 -7.83 -0.38
CA VAL A 219 -25.60 -7.93 0.80
C VAL A 219 -24.35 -8.71 0.45
N ILE A 220 -23.22 -8.04 0.48
CA ILE A 220 -21.87 -8.59 0.27
C ILE A 220 -21.27 -8.90 1.64
N PHE A 221 -20.54 -10.01 1.75
CA PHE A 221 -19.90 -10.39 3.00
C PHE A 221 -18.38 -10.47 2.81
N ARG A 222 -17.64 -9.58 3.48
CA ARG A 222 -16.17 -9.60 3.42
C ARG A 222 -15.59 -10.44 4.53
N ILE A 223 -14.83 -11.48 4.15
CA ILE A 223 -14.32 -12.50 5.07
C ILE A 223 -12.89 -12.92 4.74
N SER A 224 -12.01 -13.02 5.77
CA SER A 224 -10.75 -13.73 5.68
C SER A 224 -11.01 -15.23 5.73
N LEU A 225 -10.60 -15.97 4.72
CA LEU A 225 -10.81 -17.42 4.66
C LEU A 225 -9.71 -18.23 5.34
N ASP A 226 -8.54 -17.64 5.57
CA ASP A 226 -7.40 -18.28 6.21
C ASP A 226 -6.64 -17.24 7.05
N HIS A 227 -6.59 -17.41 8.36
CA HIS A 227 -5.91 -16.48 9.28
C HIS A 227 -4.38 -16.59 9.21
N ARG A 228 -3.84 -17.69 8.67
CA ARG A 228 -2.40 -17.93 8.44
C ARG A 228 -1.52 -17.92 9.69
N PHE A 229 -2.07 -18.23 10.85
CA PHE A 229 -1.30 -18.46 12.08
C PHE A 229 -1.82 -19.68 12.83
N GLU A 230 -0.99 -20.27 13.67
CA GLU A 230 -1.31 -21.47 14.41
C GLU A 230 -2.50 -21.25 15.37
N GLY A 231 -3.50 -22.12 15.30
CA GLY A 231 -4.75 -22.01 16.06
C GLY A 231 -5.77 -21.02 15.49
N GLY A 232 -5.42 -20.24 14.48
CA GLY A 232 -6.34 -19.39 13.74
C GLY A 232 -7.32 -20.18 12.88
N ARG A 233 -8.37 -19.52 12.35
CA ARG A 233 -9.33 -20.15 11.46
C ARG A 233 -8.66 -20.58 10.15
N THR A 234 -8.88 -21.84 9.78
CA THR A 234 -8.33 -22.44 8.56
C THR A 234 -9.27 -22.25 7.38
N LEU A 235 -8.73 -22.47 6.16
CA LEU A 235 -9.54 -22.48 4.93
C LEU A 235 -10.68 -23.49 5.01
N GLU A 236 -10.45 -24.69 5.56
CA GLU A 236 -11.48 -25.73 5.72
C GLU A 236 -12.63 -25.29 6.64
N ASP A 237 -12.31 -24.64 7.76
CA ASP A 237 -13.34 -24.14 8.69
C ASP A 237 -14.16 -23.01 8.05
N SER A 238 -13.50 -22.16 7.26
CA SER A 238 -14.16 -21.08 6.55
C SER A 238 -15.16 -21.58 5.50
N MET A 239 -14.88 -22.71 4.85
CA MET A 239 -15.84 -23.29 3.89
C MET A 239 -17.17 -23.69 4.55
N LYS A 240 -17.15 -24.09 5.82
CA LYS A 240 -18.39 -24.39 6.59
C LYS A 240 -19.18 -23.11 6.86
N LEU A 241 -18.47 -22.01 7.19
CA LEU A 241 -19.10 -20.69 7.43
C LEU A 241 -19.73 -20.12 6.16
N LEU A 242 -19.04 -20.21 5.02
CA LEU A 242 -19.56 -19.70 3.74
C LEU A 242 -20.93 -20.30 3.39
N LYS A 243 -21.13 -21.63 3.60
CA LYS A 243 -22.41 -22.29 3.34
C LYS A 243 -23.55 -21.77 4.24
N VAL A 244 -23.25 -21.52 5.52
CA VAL A 244 -24.23 -20.98 6.47
C VAL A 244 -24.63 -19.55 6.09
N LEU A 245 -23.65 -18.74 5.70
CA LEU A 245 -23.85 -17.34 5.33
C LEU A 245 -24.56 -17.19 3.97
N GLU A 246 -24.25 -18.04 2.98
CA GLU A 246 -24.97 -18.09 1.72
C GLU A 246 -26.45 -18.44 1.96
N ALA A 247 -26.71 -19.45 2.80
CA ALA A 247 -28.07 -19.84 3.18
C ALA A 247 -28.81 -18.76 3.98
N ALA A 248 -28.11 -17.85 4.64
CA ALA A 248 -28.67 -16.70 5.34
C ALA A 248 -29.03 -15.53 4.41
N GLY A 249 -28.65 -15.58 3.12
CA GLY A 249 -28.99 -14.58 2.12
C GLY A 249 -27.86 -13.63 1.71
N VAL A 250 -26.60 -14.03 1.91
CA VAL A 250 -25.46 -13.30 1.33
C VAL A 250 -25.50 -13.42 -0.20
N ASP A 251 -25.41 -12.30 -0.91
CA ASP A 251 -25.50 -12.22 -2.38
C ASP A 251 -24.13 -12.30 -3.07
N ALA A 252 -23.04 -12.04 -2.35
CA ALA A 252 -21.66 -12.21 -2.83
C ALA A 252 -20.67 -12.26 -1.66
N PHE A 253 -19.52 -12.90 -1.85
CA PHE A 253 -18.42 -12.86 -0.88
C PHE A 253 -17.22 -12.10 -1.42
N ASP A 254 -16.70 -11.11 -0.65
CA ASP A 254 -15.37 -10.52 -0.84
C ASP A 254 -14.39 -11.28 0.05
N ILE A 255 -13.56 -12.10 -0.57
CA ILE A 255 -12.70 -13.08 0.08
C ILE A 255 -11.24 -12.69 0.03
N ASP A 256 -10.56 -12.83 1.16
CA ASP A 256 -9.12 -12.62 1.31
C ASP A 256 -8.52 -13.60 2.34
N ALA A 257 -7.32 -13.30 2.83
CA ALA A 257 -6.63 -14.04 3.88
C ALA A 257 -5.89 -13.08 4.82
N GLY A 258 -5.54 -13.59 6.00
CA GLY A 258 -4.80 -12.84 7.02
C GLY A 258 -5.70 -12.16 8.05
N CYS A 259 -5.07 -11.73 9.13
CA CYS A 259 -5.68 -10.98 10.23
C CYS A 259 -4.62 -10.08 10.89
N TYR A 260 -4.89 -9.49 12.06
CA TYR A 260 -3.92 -8.63 12.74
C TYR A 260 -2.65 -9.38 13.20
N GLU A 261 -2.73 -10.67 13.42
CA GLU A 261 -1.57 -11.53 13.71
C GLU A 261 -0.69 -11.76 12.46
N THR A 262 -1.23 -11.51 11.27
CA THR A 262 -0.58 -11.64 9.95
C THR A 262 -0.82 -10.41 9.08
N LEU A 263 -0.49 -9.23 9.62
CA LEU A 263 -0.73 -7.91 9.01
C LEU A 263 -0.16 -7.76 7.60
N ASP A 264 0.91 -8.46 7.30
CA ASP A 264 1.53 -8.48 5.98
C ASP A 264 0.65 -9.13 4.90
N TYR A 265 -0.36 -9.93 5.28
CA TYR A 265 -1.40 -10.41 4.36
C TYR A 265 -2.54 -9.41 4.19
N ILE A 266 -2.89 -8.63 5.24
CA ILE A 266 -3.89 -7.56 5.10
C ILE A 266 -3.35 -6.42 4.22
N PHE A 267 -2.06 -6.11 4.34
CA PHE A 267 -1.38 -5.06 3.58
C PHE A 267 -0.18 -5.62 2.81
N PRO A 268 -0.39 -6.49 1.80
CA PRO A 268 0.68 -7.25 1.20
C PRO A 268 1.81 -6.38 0.64
N PRO A 269 3.04 -6.47 1.18
CA PRO A 269 4.20 -5.77 0.62
C PRO A 269 4.67 -6.44 -0.68
N SER A 270 5.62 -5.80 -1.36
CA SER A 270 6.20 -6.33 -2.60
C SER A 270 6.83 -7.72 -2.44
N TYR A 271 7.33 -8.05 -1.27
CA TYR A 271 7.98 -9.33 -0.94
C TYR A 271 7.04 -10.56 -1.02
N LEU A 272 5.71 -10.38 -0.86
CA LEU A 272 4.73 -11.46 -0.98
C LEU A 272 4.33 -11.78 -2.43
N GLY A 273 4.79 -11.01 -3.40
CA GLY A 273 4.37 -11.21 -4.77
C GLY A 273 2.97 -10.65 -5.08
N GLU A 274 2.53 -10.83 -6.31
CA GLU A 274 1.23 -10.39 -6.80
C GLU A 274 0.18 -11.47 -6.56
N SER A 275 -1.09 -11.08 -6.39
CA SER A 275 -2.22 -11.99 -6.15
C SER A 275 -1.99 -12.99 -5.00
N CYS A 276 -1.26 -12.59 -3.96
CA CYS A 276 -0.79 -13.49 -2.89
C CYS A 276 -1.91 -14.16 -2.09
N MET A 277 -3.16 -13.69 -2.19
CA MET A 277 -4.33 -14.27 -1.54
C MET A 277 -5.27 -15.02 -2.49
N SER A 278 -4.92 -15.16 -3.78
CA SER A 278 -5.78 -15.85 -4.77
C SER A 278 -5.92 -17.36 -4.52
N TYR A 279 -5.02 -17.96 -3.72
CA TYR A 279 -5.05 -19.39 -3.39
C TYR A 279 -6.35 -19.84 -2.71
N VAL A 280 -7.06 -18.93 -2.02
CA VAL A 280 -8.34 -19.26 -1.34
C VAL A 280 -9.51 -19.35 -2.32
N CYS A 281 -9.39 -18.81 -3.53
CA CYS A 281 -10.51 -18.61 -4.46
C CYS A 281 -11.08 -19.94 -5.00
N ALA A 282 -10.23 -20.88 -5.35
CA ALA A 282 -10.64 -22.15 -5.93
C ALA A 282 -11.49 -23.00 -4.98
N GLU A 283 -11.16 -23.02 -3.69
CA GLU A 283 -11.93 -23.74 -2.68
C GLU A 283 -13.25 -23.02 -2.35
N ALA A 284 -13.24 -21.69 -2.29
CA ALA A 284 -14.45 -20.91 -2.13
C ALA A 284 -15.43 -21.13 -3.31
N ARG A 285 -14.93 -21.14 -4.55
CA ARG A 285 -15.74 -21.38 -5.74
C ARG A 285 -16.43 -22.76 -5.75
N LYS A 286 -15.78 -23.79 -5.21
CA LYS A 286 -16.39 -25.12 -5.06
C LYS A 286 -17.46 -25.17 -3.96
N THR A 287 -17.45 -24.20 -3.06
CA THR A 287 -18.25 -24.21 -1.83
C THR A 287 -19.55 -23.44 -1.98
N VAL A 288 -19.55 -22.29 -2.70
CA VAL A 288 -20.71 -21.39 -2.86
C VAL A 288 -21.03 -21.14 -4.33
N SER A 289 -22.28 -20.77 -4.59
CA SER A 289 -22.81 -20.46 -5.92
C SER A 289 -22.88 -18.97 -6.23
N VAL A 290 -22.90 -18.13 -5.21
CA VAL A 290 -22.94 -16.66 -5.35
C VAL A 290 -21.62 -16.10 -5.88
N PRO A 291 -21.61 -14.89 -6.46
CA PRO A 291 -20.41 -14.22 -6.93
C PRO A 291 -19.30 -14.14 -5.89
N LEU A 292 -18.06 -14.32 -6.35
CA LEU A 292 -16.84 -14.17 -5.55
C LEU A 292 -16.03 -12.98 -6.02
N ILE A 293 -15.58 -12.19 -5.06
CA ILE A 293 -14.69 -11.03 -5.23
C ILE A 293 -13.39 -11.36 -4.51
N ASN A 294 -12.23 -11.04 -5.08
CA ASN A 294 -10.97 -11.24 -4.38
C ASN A 294 -10.14 -9.95 -4.32
N ALA A 295 -9.58 -9.69 -3.16
CA ALA A 295 -8.56 -8.66 -2.93
C ALA A 295 -7.23 -9.33 -2.55
N GLY A 296 -6.09 -8.83 -3.06
CA GLY A 296 -4.82 -9.48 -2.73
C GLY A 296 -3.62 -8.99 -3.53
N ALA A 297 -3.40 -7.69 -3.60
CA ALA A 297 -2.27 -7.11 -4.31
C ALA A 297 -2.28 -7.38 -5.84
N HIS A 298 -3.45 -7.37 -6.45
CA HIS A 298 -3.59 -7.55 -7.89
C HIS A 298 -3.02 -6.39 -8.69
N ASN A 299 -2.44 -6.71 -9.83
CA ASN A 299 -2.21 -5.81 -10.96
C ASN A 299 -3.16 -6.18 -12.12
N PRO A 300 -3.18 -5.41 -13.23
CA PRO A 300 -4.06 -5.73 -14.35
C PRO A 300 -3.87 -7.14 -14.94
N ASP A 301 -2.62 -7.59 -15.09
CA ASP A 301 -2.32 -8.89 -15.69
C ASP A 301 -2.81 -10.05 -14.79
N SER A 302 -2.48 -10.00 -13.51
CA SER A 302 -2.92 -11.01 -12.54
C SER A 302 -4.44 -10.99 -12.29
N ALA A 303 -5.09 -9.84 -12.49
CA ALA A 303 -6.54 -9.73 -12.43
C ALA A 303 -7.21 -10.45 -13.62
N VAL A 304 -6.68 -10.30 -14.83
CA VAL A 304 -7.14 -11.05 -16.02
C VAL A 304 -7.01 -12.55 -15.78
N GLU A 305 -5.83 -13.01 -15.37
CA GLU A 305 -5.57 -14.44 -15.09
C GLU A 305 -6.57 -15.01 -14.09
N LEU A 306 -6.86 -14.27 -13.03
CA LEU A 306 -7.77 -14.74 -11.98
C LEU A 306 -9.23 -14.78 -12.44
N ILE A 307 -9.71 -13.79 -13.20
CA ILE A 307 -11.05 -13.78 -13.79
C ILE A 307 -11.20 -14.91 -14.82
N GLU A 308 -10.23 -15.08 -15.72
CA GLU A 308 -10.26 -16.10 -16.76
C GLU A 308 -10.15 -17.53 -16.20
N SER A 309 -9.57 -17.69 -15.00
CA SER A 309 -9.58 -18.97 -14.30
C SER A 309 -11.00 -19.42 -13.88
N GLY A 310 -11.98 -18.50 -13.84
CA GLY A 310 -13.33 -18.75 -13.35
C GLY A 310 -13.46 -18.90 -11.84
N ASN A 311 -12.38 -18.70 -11.09
CA ASN A 311 -12.40 -18.84 -9.62
C ASN A 311 -13.00 -17.63 -8.91
N VAL A 312 -13.05 -16.48 -9.57
CA VAL A 312 -13.74 -15.27 -9.07
C VAL A 312 -14.47 -14.55 -10.18
N ASP A 313 -15.39 -13.68 -9.80
CA ASP A 313 -16.21 -12.89 -10.71
C ASP A 313 -15.76 -11.42 -10.75
N PHE A 314 -15.12 -10.93 -9.68
CA PHE A 314 -14.59 -9.58 -9.56
C PHE A 314 -13.22 -9.58 -8.89
N VAL A 315 -12.42 -8.55 -9.20
CA VAL A 315 -11.12 -8.31 -8.58
C VAL A 315 -11.08 -6.90 -7.99
N ASN A 316 -10.80 -6.82 -6.69
CA ASN A 316 -10.62 -5.57 -5.99
C ASN A 316 -9.16 -5.11 -6.03
N MET A 317 -8.88 -3.97 -6.68
CA MET A 317 -7.55 -3.39 -6.89
C MET A 317 -7.33 -2.13 -6.04
N GLY A 318 -7.39 -2.22 -4.70
CA GLY A 318 -7.33 -1.05 -3.80
C GLY A 318 -6.17 -0.12 -4.08
N ARG A 319 -4.95 -0.52 -3.76
CA ARG A 319 -3.75 0.33 -3.87
C ARG A 319 -3.38 0.68 -5.32
N ALA A 320 -3.72 -0.16 -6.30
CA ALA A 320 -3.51 0.15 -7.71
C ALA A 320 -4.36 1.36 -8.14
N LEU A 321 -5.62 1.44 -7.69
CA LEU A 321 -6.53 2.56 -7.95
C LEU A 321 -6.22 3.81 -7.09
N ILE A 322 -5.47 3.68 -6.00
CA ILE A 322 -4.88 4.85 -5.32
C ILE A 322 -3.73 5.43 -6.16
N ALA A 323 -2.88 4.56 -6.70
CA ALA A 323 -1.75 4.96 -7.53
C ALA A 323 -2.19 5.57 -8.86
N ASP A 324 -3.23 5.00 -9.47
CA ASP A 324 -3.79 5.45 -10.75
C ASP A 324 -5.32 5.32 -10.76
N PRO A 325 -6.06 6.39 -10.48
CA PRO A 325 -7.53 6.36 -10.49
C PRO A 325 -8.11 6.08 -11.89
N TYR A 326 -7.37 6.34 -12.97
CA TYR A 326 -7.77 6.12 -14.36
C TYR A 326 -7.32 4.77 -14.95
N LEU A 327 -6.79 3.87 -14.13
CA LEU A 327 -6.34 2.55 -14.54
C LEU A 327 -7.39 1.82 -15.43
N PRO A 328 -8.70 1.75 -15.06
CA PRO A 328 -9.67 1.05 -15.89
C PRO A 328 -9.84 1.67 -17.28
N ASN A 329 -9.98 3.01 -17.37
CA ASN A 329 -10.13 3.69 -18.65
C ASN A 329 -8.91 3.50 -19.56
N LYS A 330 -7.69 3.54 -19.01
CA LYS A 330 -6.45 3.31 -19.77
C LYS A 330 -6.37 1.91 -20.34
N LEU A 331 -6.75 0.89 -19.57
CA LEU A 331 -6.83 -0.49 -20.06
C LEU A 331 -7.91 -0.64 -21.14
N MET A 332 -9.10 -0.09 -20.90
CA MET A 332 -10.24 -0.17 -21.84
C MET A 332 -9.93 0.50 -23.18
N THR A 333 -9.14 1.58 -23.17
CA THR A 333 -8.72 2.28 -24.40
C THR A 333 -7.44 1.73 -25.04
N GLY A 334 -6.89 0.62 -24.51
CA GLY A 334 -5.73 -0.06 -25.09
C GLY A 334 -4.38 0.61 -24.77
N HIS A 335 -4.29 1.37 -23.69
CA HIS A 335 -3.08 2.08 -23.25
C HIS A 335 -2.56 1.58 -21.89
N PRO A 336 -2.23 0.28 -21.72
CA PRO A 336 -1.72 -0.24 -20.47
C PRO A 336 -0.38 0.38 -20.03
N GLU A 337 0.42 0.87 -20.99
CA GLU A 337 1.68 1.58 -20.73
C GLU A 337 1.50 2.92 -19.99
N ASP A 338 0.29 3.47 -20.01
CA ASP A 338 -0.05 4.71 -19.29
C ASP A 338 -0.46 4.48 -17.84
N VAL A 339 -0.67 3.22 -17.45
CA VAL A 339 -1.04 2.88 -16.07
C VAL A 339 0.15 3.06 -15.13
N ARG A 340 0.00 3.94 -14.13
CA ARG A 340 0.99 4.17 -13.07
C ARG A 340 0.98 2.98 -12.10
N PRO A 341 2.05 2.20 -11.99
CA PRO A 341 2.03 0.97 -11.20
C PRO A 341 2.13 1.26 -9.70
N CYS A 342 1.31 0.61 -8.87
CA CYS A 342 1.48 0.63 -7.42
C CYS A 342 2.78 -0.10 -7.02
N LEU A 343 3.62 0.52 -6.18
CA LEU A 343 4.89 -0.08 -5.71
C LEU A 343 4.70 -1.12 -4.61
N ARG A 344 3.52 -1.21 -4.00
CA ARG A 344 3.25 -2.02 -2.79
C ARG A 344 4.20 -1.71 -1.63
N CYS A 345 4.63 -0.45 -1.55
CA CYS A 345 5.57 0.05 -0.56
C CYS A 345 4.95 0.27 0.83
N ASN A 346 3.62 0.39 0.92
CA ASN A 346 2.86 0.70 2.14
C ASN A 346 3.20 2.05 2.82
N GLU A 347 4.07 2.88 2.26
CA GLU A 347 4.63 4.07 2.92
C GLU A 347 3.63 5.23 3.09
N TYR A 348 2.87 5.57 2.05
CA TYR A 348 1.97 6.74 2.06
C TYR A 348 0.48 6.41 2.11
N CYS A 349 0.10 5.15 1.91
CA CYS A 349 -1.24 4.67 2.19
C CYS A 349 -1.35 4.29 3.68
N ILE A 350 -1.23 3.01 4.02
CA ILE A 350 -1.37 2.56 5.41
C ILE A 350 -0.27 3.12 6.33
N GLY A 351 0.97 3.29 5.85
CA GLY A 351 2.07 3.82 6.65
C GLY A 351 1.85 5.25 7.11
N ARG A 352 1.19 6.08 6.29
CA ARG A 352 0.83 7.44 6.69
C ARG A 352 -0.28 7.46 7.74
N ILE A 353 -1.27 6.59 7.60
CA ILE A 353 -2.35 6.44 8.59
C ILE A 353 -1.77 6.01 9.95
N TRP A 354 -0.95 4.96 9.98
CA TRP A 354 -0.43 4.37 11.23
C TRP A 354 0.70 5.18 11.88
N ASN A 355 1.65 5.70 11.08
CA ASN A 355 2.80 6.42 11.64
C ASN A 355 2.54 7.90 11.89
N LYS A 356 1.59 8.51 11.19
CA LYS A 356 1.33 9.96 11.25
C LYS A 356 -0.08 10.32 11.68
N HIS A 357 -0.95 9.32 11.89
CA HIS A 357 -2.35 9.49 12.26
C HIS A 357 -3.08 10.53 11.39
N THR A 358 -2.87 10.46 10.08
CA THR A 358 -3.45 11.37 9.11
C THR A 358 -4.03 10.61 7.91
N LYS A 359 -4.79 11.32 7.08
CA LYS A 359 -5.45 10.73 5.92
C LYS A 359 -4.46 10.02 4.99
N LEU A 360 -4.97 9.04 4.29
CA LEU A 360 -4.24 8.28 3.28
C LEU A 360 -3.72 9.21 2.16
N SER A 361 -2.66 8.78 1.47
CA SER A 361 -2.14 9.36 0.23
C SER A 361 -1.41 8.26 -0.55
N CYS A 362 -0.58 8.62 -1.54
CA CYS A 362 0.25 7.65 -2.26
C CYS A 362 1.68 8.18 -2.44
N ALA A 363 2.66 7.29 -2.37
CA ALA A 363 4.07 7.63 -2.58
C ALA A 363 4.35 8.17 -3.99
N ILE A 364 3.66 7.61 -4.98
CA ILE A 364 3.88 7.94 -6.40
C ILE A 364 2.73 8.72 -7.05
N ASN A 365 1.67 9.02 -6.30
CA ASN A 365 0.55 9.86 -6.71
C ASN A 365 0.25 10.89 -5.63
N PRO A 366 0.91 12.06 -5.64
CA PRO A 366 0.68 13.11 -4.66
C PRO A 366 -0.75 13.67 -4.62
N GLN A 367 -1.51 13.50 -5.72
CA GLN A 367 -2.90 13.95 -5.81
C GLN A 367 -3.89 13.06 -5.05
N ALA A 368 -3.51 11.83 -4.66
CA ALA A 368 -4.41 10.93 -3.92
C ALA A 368 -4.90 11.58 -2.61
N MET A 369 -6.22 11.71 -2.43
CA MET A 369 -6.93 12.46 -1.40
C MET A 369 -6.76 13.99 -1.47
N GLU A 370 -6.27 14.49 -2.59
CA GLU A 370 -6.12 15.92 -2.91
C GLU A 370 -6.51 16.21 -4.36
N GLU A 371 -7.35 15.38 -4.95
CA GLU A 371 -7.64 15.31 -6.39
C GLU A 371 -8.02 16.70 -6.97
N VAL A 372 -8.92 17.41 -6.29
CA VAL A 372 -9.36 18.74 -6.72
C VAL A 372 -8.36 19.84 -6.32
N ARG A 373 -7.80 19.76 -5.10
CA ARG A 373 -6.87 20.78 -4.60
C ARG A 373 -5.55 20.80 -5.37
N PHE A 374 -5.06 19.65 -5.77
CA PHE A 374 -3.82 19.47 -6.53
C PHE A 374 -4.07 19.07 -7.99
N GLU A 375 -5.22 19.49 -8.54
CA GLU A 375 -5.49 19.33 -9.96
C GLU A 375 -4.40 20.06 -10.79
N ILE A 376 -3.76 19.31 -11.69
CA ILE A 376 -2.73 19.88 -12.59
C ILE A 376 -3.46 20.59 -13.73
N LYS A 377 -3.35 21.92 -13.76
CA LYS A 377 -4.02 22.78 -14.75
C LYS A 377 -3.00 23.36 -15.72
N LYS A 378 -3.44 23.55 -16.96
CA LYS A 378 -2.61 24.30 -17.93
C LYS A 378 -2.45 25.74 -17.48
N THR A 379 -1.22 26.24 -17.58
CA THR A 379 -0.89 27.65 -17.29
C THR A 379 -1.13 28.52 -18.52
N ASP A 380 -1.55 29.76 -18.28
CA ASP A 380 -1.63 30.81 -19.32
C ASP A 380 -0.26 31.49 -19.55
N SER A 381 0.75 31.17 -18.74
CA SER A 381 2.10 31.75 -18.81
C SER A 381 3.17 30.66 -18.87
N PRO A 382 3.31 29.95 -20.00
CA PRO A 382 4.33 28.92 -20.17
C PRO A 382 5.74 29.44 -19.95
N LYS A 383 6.57 28.65 -19.26
CA LYS A 383 7.97 28.95 -18.92
C LYS A 383 8.91 27.91 -19.55
N ASN A 384 10.18 28.32 -19.73
CA ASN A 384 11.26 27.40 -20.03
C ASN A 384 11.83 26.86 -18.71
N VAL A 385 11.69 25.56 -18.48
CA VAL A 385 12.10 24.91 -17.24
C VAL A 385 13.25 23.94 -17.53
N VAL A 386 14.35 24.12 -16.83
CA VAL A 386 15.48 23.19 -16.87
C VAL A 386 15.43 22.31 -15.63
N VAL A 387 15.46 20.99 -15.85
CA VAL A 387 15.54 19.99 -14.79
C VAL A 387 16.88 19.27 -14.86
N ILE A 388 17.62 19.24 -13.75
CA ILE A 388 18.95 18.64 -13.66
C ILE A 388 18.84 17.38 -12.79
N GLY A 389 18.98 16.20 -13.41
CA GLY A 389 18.87 14.88 -12.78
C GLY A 389 17.57 14.16 -13.12
N GLY A 390 17.71 12.97 -13.72
CA GLY A 390 16.62 12.10 -14.17
C GLY A 390 16.17 11.06 -13.14
N GLY A 391 16.34 11.34 -11.84
CA GLY A 391 15.78 10.53 -10.75
C GLY A 391 14.28 10.76 -10.56
N PRO A 392 13.62 10.08 -9.59
CA PRO A 392 12.16 10.16 -9.41
C PRO A 392 11.64 11.59 -9.18
N GLY A 393 12.36 12.42 -8.43
CA GLY A 393 12.00 13.82 -8.22
C GLY A 393 12.06 14.64 -9.49
N GLY A 394 13.16 14.56 -10.25
CA GLY A 394 13.31 15.29 -11.51
C GLY A 394 12.34 14.83 -12.60
N MET A 395 12.10 13.53 -12.74
CA MET A 395 11.11 12.99 -13.68
C MET A 395 9.69 13.48 -13.34
N GLU A 396 9.32 13.54 -12.05
CA GLU A 396 8.01 14.06 -11.65
C GLU A 396 7.89 15.56 -11.91
N VAL A 397 8.94 16.37 -11.64
CA VAL A 397 8.98 17.78 -12.06
C VAL A 397 8.71 17.90 -13.54
N ALA A 398 9.48 17.19 -14.35
CA ALA A 398 9.39 17.28 -15.81
C ALA A 398 8.00 16.88 -16.33
N ARG A 399 7.42 15.82 -15.77
CA ARG A 399 6.09 15.36 -16.12
C ARG A 399 5.00 16.38 -15.77
N VAL A 400 5.00 16.89 -14.55
CA VAL A 400 3.95 17.81 -14.08
C VAL A 400 4.07 19.14 -14.80
N ALA A 401 5.26 19.72 -14.90
CA ALA A 401 5.50 20.97 -15.61
C ALA A 401 5.10 20.90 -17.10
N ALA A 402 5.37 19.76 -17.77
CA ALA A 402 4.95 19.55 -19.15
C ALA A 402 3.42 19.44 -19.30
N ILE A 403 2.72 18.79 -18.33
CA ILE A 403 1.24 18.77 -18.31
C ILE A 403 0.68 20.17 -18.13
N GLU A 404 1.30 21.01 -17.30
CA GLU A 404 0.91 22.42 -17.11
C GLU A 404 1.18 23.26 -18.36
N GLY A 405 1.92 22.76 -19.35
CA GLY A 405 2.20 23.41 -20.62
C GLY A 405 3.53 24.16 -20.66
N HIS A 406 4.39 23.99 -19.68
CA HIS A 406 5.75 24.52 -19.69
C HIS A 406 6.62 23.80 -20.72
N LYS A 407 7.63 24.47 -21.26
CA LYS A 407 8.67 23.86 -22.09
C LYS A 407 9.78 23.32 -21.19
N VAL A 408 9.94 22.01 -21.17
CA VAL A 408 10.83 21.32 -20.22
C VAL A 408 12.01 20.68 -20.94
N THR A 409 13.23 20.96 -20.46
CA THR A 409 14.44 20.22 -20.83
C THR A 409 15.00 19.51 -19.59
N LEU A 410 15.12 18.18 -19.64
CA LEU A 410 15.65 17.36 -18.56
C LEU A 410 17.03 16.83 -18.93
N PHE A 411 18.02 17.10 -18.08
CA PHE A 411 19.38 16.61 -18.23
C PHE A 411 19.67 15.47 -17.26
N GLU A 412 20.24 14.38 -17.79
CA GLU A 412 20.71 13.24 -17.00
C GLU A 412 22.13 12.86 -17.44
N LYS A 413 23.04 12.76 -16.47
CA LYS A 413 24.44 12.42 -16.73
C LYS A 413 24.65 10.98 -17.19
N ASN A 414 23.78 10.07 -16.80
CA ASN A 414 23.82 8.66 -17.18
C ASN A 414 23.12 8.42 -18.53
N SER A 415 23.30 7.22 -19.07
CA SER A 415 22.69 6.79 -20.34
C SER A 415 21.20 6.38 -20.20
N LYS A 416 20.63 6.41 -18.98
CA LYS A 416 19.25 6.04 -18.71
C LYS A 416 18.65 6.88 -17.57
N LEU A 417 17.34 7.07 -17.62
CA LEU A 417 16.57 7.67 -16.53
C LEU A 417 16.38 6.70 -15.36
N GLY A 418 15.99 7.23 -14.20
CA GLY A 418 15.65 6.49 -12.99
C GLY A 418 16.53 6.82 -11.79
N GLY A 419 17.78 7.26 -12.01
CA GLY A 419 18.73 7.50 -10.92
C GLY A 419 18.88 6.25 -10.04
N VAL A 420 19.09 6.43 -8.74
CA VAL A 420 19.21 5.31 -7.78
C VAL A 420 17.98 4.38 -7.82
N MET A 421 16.77 4.91 -8.02
CA MET A 421 15.56 4.09 -8.17
C MET A 421 15.70 3.09 -9.34
N GLY A 422 16.31 3.50 -10.45
CA GLY A 422 16.57 2.64 -11.60
C GLY A 422 17.65 1.60 -11.36
N ASP A 423 18.59 1.86 -10.45
CA ASP A 423 19.67 0.93 -10.11
C ASP A 423 19.18 -0.18 -9.16
N ILE A 424 18.36 0.14 -8.15
CA ILE A 424 17.90 -0.80 -7.11
C ILE A 424 16.72 -1.70 -7.51
N CYS A 425 16.29 -1.70 -8.76
CA CYS A 425 15.12 -2.45 -9.23
C CYS A 425 15.48 -3.80 -9.88
N THR A 426 16.61 -4.40 -9.51
CA THR A 426 17.11 -5.68 -10.05
C THR A 426 16.38 -6.88 -9.49
N ALA A 427 16.08 -6.88 -8.21
CA ALA A 427 15.36 -7.97 -7.54
C ALA A 427 13.94 -8.17 -8.10
N LYS A 428 13.49 -9.42 -8.20
CA LYS A 428 12.13 -9.77 -8.68
C LYS A 428 11.04 -9.11 -7.86
N PHE A 429 11.19 -9.05 -6.55
CA PHE A 429 10.21 -8.39 -5.66
C PHE A 429 10.17 -6.86 -5.80
N LYS A 430 11.11 -6.26 -6.54
CA LYS A 430 11.15 -4.82 -6.90
C LYS A 430 10.69 -4.52 -8.33
N ASN A 431 10.13 -5.49 -9.04
CA ASN A 431 9.71 -5.33 -10.45
C ASN A 431 8.77 -4.11 -10.66
N ASN A 432 7.96 -3.75 -9.67
CA ASN A 432 7.08 -2.57 -9.79
C ASN A 432 7.86 -1.25 -9.78
N ILE A 433 9.05 -1.18 -9.19
CA ILE A 433 9.96 -0.03 -9.30
C ILE A 433 10.47 0.08 -10.74
N LYS A 434 10.84 -1.05 -11.37
CA LYS A 434 11.24 -1.09 -12.78
C LYS A 434 10.10 -0.66 -13.71
N LYS A 435 8.87 -1.14 -13.44
CA LYS A 435 7.65 -0.71 -14.17
C LYS A 435 7.43 0.81 -14.02
N LEU A 436 7.64 1.39 -12.82
CA LEU A 436 7.51 2.82 -12.58
C LEU A 436 8.54 3.65 -13.37
N THR A 437 9.79 3.22 -13.40
CA THR A 437 10.84 3.89 -14.19
C THR A 437 10.47 3.91 -15.68
N LYS A 438 9.99 2.78 -16.19
CA LYS A 438 9.51 2.67 -17.58
C LYS A 438 8.31 3.58 -17.83
N TRP A 439 7.36 3.62 -16.89
CA TRP A 439 6.19 4.50 -16.98
C TRP A 439 6.59 5.97 -17.10
N TYR A 440 7.50 6.46 -16.25
CA TYR A 440 8.01 7.83 -16.35
C TYR A 440 8.64 8.09 -17.72
N THR A 441 9.47 7.19 -18.24
CA THR A 441 10.09 7.35 -19.56
C THR A 441 9.04 7.52 -20.66
N VAL A 442 8.01 6.65 -20.66
CA VAL A 442 6.89 6.74 -21.62
C VAL A 442 6.11 8.05 -21.48
N GLN A 443 5.83 8.48 -20.23
CA GLN A 443 5.09 9.72 -20.01
C GLN A 443 5.88 10.97 -20.49
N LEU A 444 7.17 11.04 -20.21
CA LEU A 444 8.01 12.16 -20.63
C LEU A 444 8.09 12.24 -22.15
N GLU A 445 8.20 11.11 -22.84
CA GLU A 445 8.17 11.02 -24.31
C GLU A 445 6.82 11.53 -24.88
N LYS A 446 5.68 11.00 -24.35
CA LYS A 446 4.33 11.41 -24.78
C LYS A 446 4.04 12.89 -24.53
N LEU A 447 4.63 13.48 -23.51
CA LEU A 447 4.50 14.89 -23.15
C LEU A 447 5.46 15.82 -23.92
N GLY A 448 6.36 15.25 -24.74
CA GLY A 448 7.32 16.03 -25.54
C GLY A 448 8.42 16.70 -24.72
N VAL A 449 8.78 16.13 -23.58
CA VAL A 449 9.92 16.63 -22.77
C VAL A 449 11.23 16.38 -23.53
N ASP A 450 12.07 17.41 -23.64
CA ASP A 450 13.42 17.31 -24.22
C ASP A 450 14.35 16.63 -23.23
N VAL A 451 14.51 15.30 -23.33
CA VAL A 451 15.36 14.49 -22.45
C VAL A 451 16.76 14.35 -23.04
N ARG A 452 17.76 14.86 -22.34
CA ARG A 452 19.16 14.82 -22.73
C ARG A 452 19.97 13.91 -21.81
N LEU A 453 20.17 12.68 -22.25
CA LEU A 453 21.00 11.68 -21.56
C LEU A 453 22.48 11.92 -21.83
N ASN A 454 23.35 11.28 -21.03
CA ASN A 454 24.82 11.40 -21.10
C ASN A 454 25.28 12.87 -21.06
N THR A 455 24.55 13.73 -20.35
CA THR A 455 24.82 15.17 -20.30
C THR A 455 24.86 15.64 -18.84
N GLU A 456 26.06 15.88 -18.34
CA GLU A 456 26.27 16.41 -17.00
C GLU A 456 26.21 17.94 -17.03
N ILE A 457 25.47 18.53 -16.10
CA ILE A 457 25.39 19.98 -15.89
C ILE A 457 26.31 20.37 -14.75
N THR A 458 27.20 21.34 -15.02
CA THR A 458 28.21 21.83 -14.08
C THR A 458 27.90 23.19 -13.50
N GLY A 459 27.00 23.97 -14.16
CA GLY A 459 26.59 25.32 -13.77
C GLY A 459 27.11 26.42 -14.69
N ASP A 460 27.78 26.06 -15.80
CA ASP A 460 28.33 27.00 -16.78
C ASP A 460 27.57 26.99 -18.12
N GLU A 461 26.56 26.13 -18.25
CA GLU A 461 25.83 25.94 -19.51
C GLU A 461 24.90 27.14 -19.83
N ALA A 462 24.98 27.67 -21.06
CA ALA A 462 24.22 28.83 -21.50
C ALA A 462 22.69 28.68 -21.31
N ILE A 463 22.16 27.46 -21.44
CA ILE A 463 20.73 27.21 -21.23
C ILE A 463 20.24 27.59 -19.82
N LEU A 464 21.15 27.59 -18.82
CA LEU A 464 20.84 28.00 -17.45
C LEU A 464 20.62 29.52 -17.32
N GLU A 465 21.19 30.34 -18.21
CA GLU A 465 20.94 31.77 -18.26
C GLU A 465 19.59 32.06 -18.90
N GLU A 466 19.25 31.32 -19.96
CA GLU A 466 18.09 31.55 -20.82
C GLU A 466 16.77 31.04 -20.25
N CYS A 467 16.81 30.05 -19.33
CA CYS A 467 15.61 29.47 -18.75
C CYS A 467 14.99 30.34 -17.64
N ASP A 468 13.70 30.16 -17.41
CA ASP A 468 12.96 30.88 -16.37
C ASP A 468 13.14 30.21 -14.98
N ASN A 469 13.22 28.88 -14.95
CA ASN A 469 13.36 28.11 -13.72
C ASN A 469 14.35 26.95 -13.88
N ILE A 470 15.11 26.69 -12.81
CA ILE A 470 16.06 25.57 -12.70
C ILE A 470 15.64 24.70 -11.51
N ILE A 471 15.41 23.42 -11.77
CA ILE A 471 15.09 22.45 -10.73
C ILE A 471 16.21 21.39 -10.65
N ILE A 472 16.85 21.26 -9.48
CA ILE A 472 17.99 20.37 -9.30
C ILE A 472 17.56 19.15 -8.48
N GLY A 473 17.70 17.97 -9.06
CA GLY A 473 17.43 16.67 -8.45
C GLY A 473 18.58 15.68 -8.70
N CYS A 474 19.83 16.08 -8.44
CA CYS A 474 21.03 15.26 -8.66
C CYS A 474 21.14 14.06 -7.72
N GLY A 475 20.26 13.97 -6.71
CA GLY A 475 20.15 12.82 -5.83
C GLY A 475 21.29 12.72 -4.80
N ALA A 476 21.68 11.48 -4.51
CA ALA A 476 22.66 11.13 -3.49
C ALA A 476 23.62 10.04 -4.00
N VAL A 477 24.73 9.90 -3.30
CA VAL A 477 25.75 8.85 -3.53
C VAL A 477 26.00 8.07 -2.24
N PRO A 478 26.51 6.81 -2.32
CA PRO A 478 26.85 6.04 -1.14
C PRO A 478 27.85 6.75 -0.22
N VAL A 479 27.68 6.57 1.08
CA VAL A 479 28.68 7.00 2.08
C VAL A 479 29.79 5.99 2.11
N THR A 480 31.04 6.46 2.01
CA THR A 480 32.26 5.68 2.25
C THR A 480 32.87 6.13 3.57
N PRO A 481 32.64 5.40 4.69
CA PRO A 481 33.24 5.74 5.98
C PRO A 481 34.75 5.47 5.98
N PRO A 482 35.51 6.13 6.85
CA PRO A 482 36.98 5.93 6.93
C PRO A 482 37.31 4.63 7.70
N ILE A 483 36.88 3.50 7.18
CA ILE A 483 37.18 2.16 7.72
C ILE A 483 38.43 1.62 7.01
N PRO A 484 39.48 1.17 7.73
CA PRO A 484 40.64 0.52 7.11
C PRO A 484 40.22 -0.64 6.19
N GLY A 485 40.69 -0.65 4.96
CA GLY A 485 40.38 -1.67 3.95
C GLY A 485 39.08 -1.44 3.15
N ILE A 486 38.35 -0.32 3.35
CA ILE A 486 37.11 0.00 2.62
C ILE A 486 37.32 0.11 1.09
N ASP A 487 38.55 0.43 0.65
CA ASP A 487 38.90 0.52 -0.76
C ASP A 487 39.54 -0.80 -1.28
N GLY A 488 39.39 -1.90 -0.56
CA GLY A 488 39.89 -3.23 -0.94
C GLY A 488 39.23 -3.78 -2.20
N ASN A 489 39.94 -4.63 -2.95
CA ASN A 489 39.46 -5.22 -4.21
C ASN A 489 38.23 -6.14 -4.03
N ASN A 490 37.98 -6.61 -2.82
CA ASN A 490 36.83 -7.43 -2.43
C ASN A 490 35.67 -6.60 -1.91
N VAL A 491 35.76 -5.25 -1.92
CA VAL A 491 34.72 -4.33 -1.43
C VAL A 491 34.03 -3.67 -2.61
N ILE A 492 32.68 -3.70 -2.60
CA ILE A 492 31.85 -3.01 -3.58
C ILE A 492 30.72 -2.27 -2.87
N SER A 493 30.16 -1.23 -3.48
CA SER A 493 28.97 -0.59 -2.93
C SER A 493 27.72 -1.41 -3.23
N ILE A 494 26.67 -1.26 -2.43
CA ILE A 494 25.37 -1.90 -2.69
C ILE A 494 24.77 -1.46 -4.04
N LEU A 495 25.03 -0.23 -4.49
CA LEU A 495 24.57 0.23 -5.80
C LEU A 495 25.36 -0.43 -6.94
N ASP A 496 26.65 -0.64 -6.78
CA ASP A 496 27.46 -1.33 -7.80
C ASP A 496 27.08 -2.82 -7.86
N ALA A 497 26.79 -3.44 -6.72
CA ALA A 497 26.27 -4.80 -6.67
C ALA A 497 24.95 -4.96 -7.46
N HIS A 498 24.02 -3.98 -7.35
CA HIS A 498 22.79 -3.97 -8.15
C HIS A 498 23.04 -3.68 -9.64
N ARG A 499 23.95 -2.73 -9.98
CA ARG A 499 24.26 -2.36 -11.36
C ARG A 499 24.93 -3.49 -12.14
N ASP A 500 25.84 -4.18 -11.47
CA ASP A 500 26.60 -5.29 -12.04
C ASP A 500 26.73 -6.45 -11.02
N PRO A 501 25.77 -7.37 -11.00
CA PRO A 501 25.84 -8.54 -10.12
C PRO A 501 27.07 -9.43 -10.33
N SER A 502 27.76 -9.29 -11.47
CA SER A 502 28.97 -10.05 -11.73
C SER A 502 30.16 -9.64 -10.85
N LEU A 503 30.06 -8.49 -10.18
CA LEU A 503 31.05 -8.02 -9.19
C LEU A 503 30.96 -8.81 -7.88
N ILE A 504 29.87 -9.49 -7.59
CA ILE A 504 29.66 -10.32 -6.38
C ILE A 504 30.39 -11.65 -6.57
N LYS A 505 31.62 -11.76 -6.07
CA LYS A 505 32.48 -12.93 -6.20
C LYS A 505 32.31 -13.87 -4.99
N GLY A 506 32.66 -15.15 -5.21
CA GLY A 506 32.66 -16.17 -4.17
C GLY A 506 31.28 -16.56 -3.65
N GLU A 507 31.24 -17.25 -2.52
CA GLU A 507 30.05 -17.82 -1.93
C GLU A 507 29.61 -17.14 -0.62
N LYS A 508 30.56 -16.52 0.09
CA LYS A 508 30.33 -15.86 1.38
C LYS A 508 30.29 -14.35 1.17
N ILE A 509 29.14 -13.76 1.31
CA ILE A 509 28.90 -12.33 1.11
C ILE A 509 28.58 -11.69 2.46
N VAL A 510 29.29 -10.62 2.80
CA VAL A 510 28.98 -9.81 3.97
C VAL A 510 28.49 -8.44 3.53
N ILE A 511 27.31 -8.05 4.03
CA ILE A 511 26.74 -6.72 3.79
C ILE A 511 26.88 -5.88 5.06
N CYS A 512 27.58 -4.76 4.95
CA CYS A 512 27.82 -3.84 6.04
C CYS A 512 26.77 -2.73 6.06
N GLY A 513 25.78 -2.86 6.95
CA GLY A 513 24.64 -1.99 7.11
C GLY A 513 23.30 -2.71 6.97
N GLY A 514 22.53 -2.78 8.06
CA GLY A 514 21.24 -3.45 8.17
C GLY A 514 20.05 -2.54 7.91
N GLY A 515 20.19 -1.45 7.16
CA GLY A 515 19.08 -0.64 6.68
C GLY A 515 18.32 -1.30 5.51
N ALA A 516 17.24 -0.66 5.01
CA ALA A 516 16.39 -1.19 3.93
C ALA A 516 17.19 -1.65 2.71
N SER A 517 18.17 -0.88 2.26
CA SER A 517 18.98 -1.22 1.09
C SER A 517 19.87 -2.45 1.32
N GLY A 518 20.47 -2.56 2.50
CA GLY A 518 21.28 -3.73 2.86
C GLY A 518 20.46 -5.00 2.98
N LEU A 519 19.28 -4.92 3.62
CA LEU A 519 18.36 -6.06 3.78
C LEU A 519 17.76 -6.51 2.45
N ASP A 520 17.37 -5.57 1.57
CA ASP A 520 16.88 -5.87 0.24
C ASP A 520 17.94 -6.56 -0.62
N GLY A 521 19.20 -6.04 -0.59
CA GLY A 521 20.33 -6.67 -1.26
C GLY A 521 20.64 -8.06 -0.70
N ALA A 522 20.55 -8.23 0.63
CA ALA A 522 20.74 -9.53 1.28
C ALA A 522 19.71 -10.55 0.79
N LEU A 523 18.43 -10.15 0.75
CA LEU A 523 17.36 -11.02 0.25
C LEU A 523 17.57 -11.38 -1.23
N GLU A 524 17.88 -10.39 -2.07
CA GLU A 524 18.14 -10.62 -3.51
C GLU A 524 19.28 -11.62 -3.71
N ILE A 525 20.43 -11.36 -3.09
CA ILE A 525 21.63 -12.18 -3.24
C ILE A 525 21.42 -13.61 -2.72
N ALA A 526 20.77 -13.77 -1.57
CA ALA A 526 20.47 -15.07 -1.01
C ALA A 526 19.43 -15.84 -1.84
N SER A 527 18.31 -15.21 -2.18
CA SER A 527 17.17 -15.90 -2.83
C SER A 527 17.33 -16.09 -4.33
N GLU A 528 18.00 -15.15 -5.04
CA GLU A 528 18.11 -15.19 -6.51
C GLU A 528 19.47 -15.69 -7.00
N MET A 529 20.54 -15.52 -6.19
CA MET A 529 21.90 -15.98 -6.53
C MET A 529 22.33 -17.21 -5.71
N GLY A 530 21.57 -17.60 -4.65
CA GLY A 530 21.85 -18.77 -3.82
C GLY A 530 23.09 -18.67 -2.94
N LYS A 531 23.58 -17.44 -2.67
CA LYS A 531 24.81 -17.23 -1.89
C LYS A 531 24.53 -17.14 -0.39
N LYS A 532 25.55 -17.45 0.42
CA LYS A 532 25.49 -17.29 1.88
C LYS A 532 25.72 -15.83 2.24
N VAL A 533 24.73 -15.21 2.89
CA VAL A 533 24.77 -13.79 3.21
C VAL A 533 24.73 -13.56 4.72
N THR A 534 25.66 -12.76 5.24
CA THR A 534 25.63 -12.21 6.60
C THR A 534 25.48 -10.70 6.52
N VAL A 535 24.51 -10.13 7.22
CA VAL A 535 24.32 -8.68 7.37
C VAL A 535 24.93 -8.26 8.70
N VAL A 536 25.86 -7.31 8.68
CA VAL A 536 26.48 -6.74 9.88
C VAL A 536 25.91 -5.36 10.15
N GLU A 537 25.33 -5.16 11.34
CA GLU A 537 24.70 -3.92 11.77
C GLU A 537 25.20 -3.50 13.16
N MET A 538 25.62 -2.23 13.27
CA MET A 538 26.12 -1.69 14.52
C MET A 538 25.03 -1.41 15.56
N LEU A 539 23.78 -1.21 15.12
CA LEU A 539 22.62 -0.98 15.97
C LEU A 539 22.09 -2.32 16.52
N PRO A 540 21.28 -2.27 17.60
CA PRO A 540 20.70 -3.48 18.19
C PRO A 540 19.65 -4.16 17.31
N GLU A 541 19.15 -3.49 16.26
CA GLU A 541 18.18 -4.05 15.32
C GLU A 541 18.45 -3.61 13.88
N CYS A 542 18.17 -4.51 12.92
CA CYS A 542 18.11 -4.20 11.50
C CYS A 542 16.75 -3.61 11.08
N GLY A 543 16.71 -2.92 9.93
CA GLY A 543 15.48 -2.45 9.29
C GLY A 543 14.76 -1.34 10.06
N LYS A 544 15.48 -0.45 10.75
CA LYS A 544 14.88 0.71 11.44
C LYS A 544 14.09 1.63 10.53
N ASP A 545 14.49 1.73 9.28
CA ASP A 545 13.89 2.53 8.22
C ASP A 545 12.85 1.78 7.38
N VAL A 546 12.61 0.49 7.67
CA VAL A 546 11.58 -0.33 7.04
C VAL A 546 10.26 -0.19 7.80
N PHE A 547 9.16 0.05 7.08
CA PHE A 547 7.82 0.09 7.68
C PHE A 547 7.50 -1.26 8.35
N PHE A 548 6.97 -1.24 9.57
CA PHE A 548 6.88 -2.44 10.43
C PHE A 548 6.08 -3.59 9.80
N ILE A 549 5.03 -3.32 9.02
CA ILE A 549 4.27 -4.36 8.30
C ILE A 549 5.16 -5.03 7.25
N ASN A 550 5.97 -4.26 6.54
CA ASN A 550 6.88 -4.79 5.54
C ASN A 550 8.00 -5.63 6.17
N LYS A 551 8.43 -5.27 7.40
CA LYS A 551 9.41 -6.05 8.17
C LYS A 551 8.96 -7.48 8.37
N ILE A 552 7.68 -7.74 8.65
CA ILE A 552 7.15 -9.09 8.91
C ILE A 552 7.57 -10.04 7.77
N THR A 553 7.15 -9.74 6.55
CA THR A 553 7.51 -10.56 5.39
C THR A 553 9.01 -10.54 5.08
N LEU A 554 9.65 -9.36 5.13
CA LEU A 554 11.08 -9.24 4.81
C LEU A 554 11.93 -10.15 5.70
N PHE A 555 11.73 -10.10 7.02
CA PHE A 555 12.51 -10.90 7.96
C PHE A 555 12.18 -12.39 7.86
N THR A 556 10.92 -12.75 7.60
CA THR A 556 10.53 -14.13 7.28
C THR A 556 11.29 -14.63 6.04
N LYS A 557 11.33 -13.83 4.95
CA LYS A 557 12.04 -14.20 3.72
C LYS A 557 13.55 -14.27 3.90
N LEU A 558 14.15 -13.38 4.68
CA LEU A 558 15.58 -13.45 5.02
C LEU A 558 15.89 -14.75 5.78
N ALA A 559 15.09 -15.11 6.77
CA ALA A 559 15.25 -16.34 7.53
C ALA A 559 15.05 -17.59 6.66
N GLU A 560 14.01 -17.63 5.80
CA GLU A 560 13.75 -18.73 4.86
C GLU A 560 14.92 -18.96 3.89
N ASN A 561 15.67 -17.90 3.56
CA ASN A 561 16.84 -17.97 2.67
C ASN A 561 18.18 -18.05 3.41
N GLY A 562 18.16 -18.29 4.73
CA GLY A 562 19.35 -18.51 5.55
C GLY A 562 20.26 -17.29 5.70
N VAL A 563 19.72 -16.08 5.58
CA VAL A 563 20.48 -14.84 5.82
C VAL A 563 20.74 -14.67 7.32
N GLU A 564 22.00 -14.52 7.68
CA GLU A 564 22.42 -14.25 9.05
C GLU A 564 22.39 -12.74 9.35
N LEU A 565 21.78 -12.34 10.46
CA LEU A 565 21.73 -10.95 10.92
C LEU A 565 22.60 -10.79 12.18
N MET A 566 23.74 -10.14 12.05
CA MET A 566 24.67 -9.84 13.14
C MET A 566 24.47 -8.38 13.59
N THR A 567 23.69 -8.18 14.63
CA THR A 567 23.45 -6.86 15.24
C THR A 567 24.43 -6.56 16.37
N ASN A 568 24.48 -5.28 16.84
CA ASN A 568 25.43 -4.82 17.84
C ASN A 568 26.90 -5.10 17.44
N ALA A 569 27.20 -5.07 16.15
CA ALA A 569 28.49 -5.41 15.58
C ALA A 569 28.97 -4.26 14.67
N LYS A 570 29.94 -3.51 15.12
CA LYS A 570 30.53 -2.38 14.40
C LYS A 570 31.72 -2.85 13.57
N VAL A 571 31.69 -2.64 12.27
CA VAL A 571 32.84 -2.92 11.38
C VAL A 571 33.98 -1.97 11.72
N VAL A 572 35.16 -2.53 12.06
CA VAL A 572 36.36 -1.76 12.44
C VAL A 572 37.47 -1.85 11.42
N SER A 573 37.55 -2.95 10.67
CA SER A 573 38.47 -3.11 9.53
C SER A 573 37.94 -4.13 8.51
N ILE A 574 38.40 -4.02 7.28
CA ILE A 574 38.08 -4.97 6.19
C ILE A 574 39.41 -5.52 5.68
N GLU A 575 39.52 -6.84 5.60
CA GLU A 575 40.71 -7.59 5.13
C GLU A 575 40.37 -8.33 3.83
N GLU A 576 41.37 -8.93 3.21
CA GLU A 576 41.24 -9.64 1.92
C GLU A 576 40.21 -10.79 1.97
N ASN A 577 40.10 -11.48 3.13
CA ASN A 577 39.22 -12.66 3.29
C ASN A 577 38.08 -12.44 4.27
N GLY A 578 37.71 -11.19 4.54
CA GLY A 578 36.63 -10.90 5.49
C GLY A 578 36.71 -9.52 6.11
N LEU A 579 36.17 -9.40 7.32
CA LEU A 579 36.21 -8.16 8.09
C LEU A 579 36.24 -8.44 9.60
N THR A 580 36.75 -7.47 10.36
CA THR A 580 36.73 -7.49 11.82
C THR A 580 35.59 -6.61 12.34
N VAL A 581 34.82 -7.14 13.28
CA VAL A 581 33.75 -6.42 13.97
C VAL A 581 34.06 -6.24 15.46
N GLU A 582 33.69 -5.13 16.01
CA GLU A 582 33.69 -4.85 17.47
C GLU A 582 32.27 -5.03 18.01
N LYS A 583 32.10 -5.89 19.02
CA LYS A 583 30.84 -6.11 19.73
C LYS A 583 30.63 -5.07 20.85
N GLN A 584 29.41 -4.99 21.40
CA GLN A 584 29.07 -4.05 22.48
C GLN A 584 29.94 -4.21 23.74
N ASP A 585 30.46 -5.41 24.02
CA ASP A 585 31.32 -5.68 25.15
C ASP A 585 32.79 -5.31 24.91
N GLY A 586 33.11 -4.73 23.73
CA GLY A 586 34.46 -4.35 23.31
C GLY A 586 35.30 -5.52 22.77
N THR A 587 34.76 -6.72 22.70
CA THR A 587 35.45 -7.85 22.06
C THR A 587 35.38 -7.73 20.54
N THR A 588 36.39 -8.26 19.86
CA THR A 588 36.40 -8.31 18.39
C THR A 588 36.15 -9.73 17.89
N ASP A 589 35.51 -9.83 16.73
CA ASP A 589 35.30 -11.08 16.04
C ASP A 589 35.61 -10.91 14.54
N THR A 590 35.94 -12.01 13.86
CA THR A 590 36.25 -12.01 12.42
C THR A 590 35.09 -12.66 11.66
N VAL A 591 34.57 -11.97 10.66
CA VAL A 591 33.55 -12.49 9.75
C VAL A 591 34.18 -12.75 8.39
N LEU A 592 34.20 -14.01 7.97
CA LEU A 592 34.79 -14.40 6.68
C LEU A 592 33.89 -13.97 5.51
N ALA A 593 34.46 -13.38 4.48
CA ALA A 593 33.77 -12.94 3.28
C ALA A 593 34.65 -13.04 2.03
N ASP A 594 34.09 -13.51 0.94
CA ASP A 594 34.68 -13.44 -0.40
C ASP A 594 34.41 -12.07 -1.05
N THR A 595 33.25 -11.49 -0.73
CA THR A 595 32.85 -10.12 -1.13
C THR A 595 32.25 -9.39 0.05
N VAL A 596 32.66 -8.16 0.28
CA VAL A 596 32.10 -7.22 1.25
C VAL A 596 31.30 -6.16 0.51
N ILE A 597 30.02 -5.98 0.87
CA ILE A 597 29.15 -4.98 0.25
C ILE A 597 28.91 -3.85 1.25
N SER A 598 29.29 -2.64 0.87
CA SER A 598 29.08 -1.45 1.70
C SER A 598 27.67 -0.88 1.50
N ALA A 599 26.88 -0.83 2.58
CA ALA A 599 25.52 -0.27 2.62
C ALA A 599 25.37 0.73 3.78
N PHE A 600 26.36 1.60 3.98
CA PHE A 600 26.46 2.56 5.10
C PHE A 600 25.57 3.81 4.93
N GLY A 601 24.58 3.77 4.04
CA GLY A 601 23.69 4.88 3.76
C GLY A 601 24.17 5.78 2.62
N MET A 602 23.48 6.92 2.46
CA MET A 602 23.68 7.84 1.35
C MET A 602 24.04 9.24 1.85
N LYS A 603 24.66 10.05 0.97
CA LYS A 603 24.90 11.49 1.19
C LYS A 603 24.49 12.30 -0.03
N PRO A 604 23.90 13.51 0.14
CA PRO A 604 23.48 14.37 -0.96
C PRO A 604 24.64 14.74 -1.90
N VAL A 605 24.31 14.86 -3.19
CA VAL A 605 25.23 15.44 -4.18
C VAL A 605 25.01 16.96 -4.19
N LEU A 606 25.93 17.73 -3.61
CA LEU A 606 25.83 19.18 -3.45
C LEU A 606 26.66 19.98 -4.45
N THR A 607 27.65 19.38 -5.11
CA THR A 607 28.57 20.08 -6.02
C THR A 607 27.83 20.89 -7.11
N THR A 608 26.93 20.24 -7.84
CA THR A 608 26.11 20.91 -8.87
C THR A 608 25.11 21.89 -8.24
N VAL A 609 24.55 21.57 -7.08
CA VAL A 609 23.63 22.44 -6.34
C VAL A 609 24.31 23.76 -5.98
N ASP A 610 25.51 23.69 -5.41
CA ASP A 610 26.27 24.87 -4.97
C ASP A 610 26.72 25.71 -6.18
N ALA A 611 27.24 25.08 -7.24
CA ALA A 611 27.67 25.76 -8.46
C ALA A 611 26.54 26.54 -9.14
N VAL A 612 25.37 25.91 -9.31
CA VAL A 612 24.21 26.53 -9.95
C VAL A 612 23.60 27.61 -9.05
N LYS A 613 23.44 27.36 -7.75
CA LYS A 613 22.91 28.36 -6.80
C LYS A 613 23.80 29.58 -6.66
N ALA A 614 25.11 29.43 -6.76
CA ALA A 614 26.03 30.56 -6.71
C ALA A 614 25.73 31.63 -7.81
N LYS A 615 25.22 31.19 -8.97
CA LYS A 615 24.93 32.06 -10.11
C LYS A 615 23.43 32.38 -10.26
N TYR A 616 22.54 31.41 -9.97
CA TYR A 616 21.12 31.46 -10.34
C TYR A 616 20.17 31.21 -9.16
N HIS A 617 20.52 31.60 -7.93
CA HIS A 617 19.78 31.25 -6.71
C HIS A 617 18.30 31.65 -6.74
N LEU A 618 17.93 32.79 -7.37
CA LEU A 618 16.55 33.28 -7.41
C LEU A 618 15.60 32.40 -8.24
N LYS A 619 16.12 31.70 -9.24
CA LYS A 619 15.33 30.82 -10.11
C LYS A 619 15.60 29.32 -9.90
N THR A 620 16.37 28.98 -8.87
CA THR A 620 16.79 27.61 -8.58
C THR A 620 16.03 27.02 -7.39
N ARG A 621 15.47 25.82 -7.57
CA ARG A 621 14.93 24.97 -6.51
C ARG A 621 15.64 23.62 -6.49
N VAL A 622 15.70 22.98 -5.32
CA VAL A 622 16.32 21.66 -5.14
C VAL A 622 15.27 20.68 -4.66
N VAL A 623 15.26 19.48 -5.22
CA VAL A 623 14.26 18.44 -4.92
C VAL A 623 14.92 17.10 -4.64
N GLY A 624 14.19 16.21 -3.95
CA GLY A 624 14.62 14.85 -3.61
C GLY A 624 15.86 14.84 -2.74
N ASP A 625 16.69 13.79 -2.89
CA ASP A 625 17.84 13.54 -2.01
C ASP A 625 18.91 14.63 -2.05
N SER A 626 18.97 15.45 -3.10
CA SER A 626 19.82 16.63 -3.13
C SER A 626 19.37 17.73 -2.15
N ASN A 627 18.08 17.73 -1.79
CA ASN A 627 17.50 18.63 -0.79
C ASN A 627 17.51 17.97 0.59
N LYS A 628 16.90 16.78 0.68
CA LYS A 628 16.79 15.99 1.90
C LYS A 628 16.71 14.51 1.54
N LEU A 629 17.59 13.70 2.14
CA LEU A 629 17.54 12.25 1.98
C LEU A 629 16.18 11.69 2.38
N GLY A 630 15.65 10.82 1.54
CA GLY A 630 14.36 10.21 1.74
C GLY A 630 14.16 8.95 0.89
N LYS A 631 12.91 8.53 0.77
CA LYS A 631 12.48 7.43 -0.09
C LYS A 631 11.91 7.97 -1.41
N ILE A 632 11.49 7.07 -2.30
CA ILE A 632 10.88 7.44 -3.60
C ILE A 632 9.70 8.42 -3.41
N GLY A 633 8.88 8.20 -2.38
CA GLY A 633 7.70 9.01 -2.12
C GLY A 633 8.00 10.47 -1.76
N GLU A 634 9.05 10.71 -0.97
CA GLU A 634 9.52 12.06 -0.65
C GLU A 634 10.02 12.77 -1.91
N ALA A 635 10.83 12.09 -2.72
CA ALA A 635 11.38 12.68 -3.95
C ALA A 635 10.28 13.02 -4.98
N VAL A 636 9.29 12.11 -5.18
CA VAL A 636 8.15 12.35 -6.07
C VAL A 636 7.31 13.52 -5.57
N ARG A 637 7.05 13.61 -4.28
CA ARG A 637 6.25 14.69 -3.69
C ARG A 637 6.96 16.04 -3.77
N ASP A 638 8.26 16.07 -3.49
CA ASP A 638 9.09 17.28 -3.67
C ASP A 638 9.04 17.76 -5.13
N GLY A 639 9.18 16.83 -6.08
CA GLY A 639 9.09 17.12 -7.51
C GLY A 639 7.73 17.68 -7.92
N PHE A 640 6.66 17.06 -7.44
CA PHE A 640 5.30 17.53 -7.68
C PHE A 640 5.07 18.95 -7.18
N TYR A 641 5.45 19.24 -5.93
CA TYR A 641 5.27 20.57 -5.35
C TYR A 641 6.17 21.63 -6.00
N ALA A 642 7.38 21.25 -6.41
CA ALA A 642 8.25 22.17 -7.14
C ALA A 642 7.67 22.55 -8.50
N ALA A 643 7.07 21.60 -9.22
CA ALA A 643 6.44 21.86 -10.51
C ALA A 643 5.18 22.71 -10.38
N THR A 644 4.21 22.30 -9.54
CA THR A 644 2.93 23.04 -9.37
C THR A 644 3.06 24.44 -8.76
N SER A 645 4.25 24.86 -8.43
CA SER A 645 4.56 26.20 -7.93
C SER A 645 5.50 27.01 -8.86
N LEU A 646 5.59 26.63 -10.15
CA LEU A 646 6.35 27.32 -11.19
C LEU A 646 5.67 28.62 -11.71
#